data_8ef274ed406bb1b20bc0357d605ca031
#
_entry.id   8ef274ed406bb1b20bc0357d605ca031
#
_cell.length_a   1.000
_cell.length_b   1.000
_cell.length_c   1.000
_cell.angle_alpha   90.00
_cell.angle_beta   90.00
_cell.angle_gamma   90.00
#
_symmetry.space_group_name_H-M   'P 1'
#
loop_
_entity.id
_entity.type
_entity.pdbx_description
1 polymer ?
#
loop_
_entity_poly.entity_id
_entity_poly.type
_entity_poly.pdbx_seq_one_letter_code
_entity_poly.pdbx_strand_id
1 'polypeptide(L)'
;MESHTDNKQDPRPKTQKSEVRNHKSKSVVCFPSSVFCRLFSGLWPLESGEWYRSTVTTAIVCAVFALIVLGLFVTSYVRGRIIDDKWETQFENLKIELRQNPDDKQLLERIRLLDLQFRRHRIRRLDFSRKGGYLLFGSVVILLITLKCAGTFKRKIPAPQALGDKCGEQLHQAMLARWAVTAGLVVLGSGALILAIPQDTLRWSTEIDFGGTGAAITSYPSTEQISENWPCFRGPGGLGISAYTNVPVDWNGKTGDGILWKTRVPLPGNSSPVIWDDRIFLSGGDENKLQVFCFDAVSGRLLWTGDVKRAPLKSDEEPFEVMEDTGFAAPTVVTDGRRVYAIFATGDIGCFDFNGKNIWTRSLGIPDSAYGYASSLAIYRNLILIQYDQGGPEDKKSKLIALDGFSGQTVWETKRPVPNSWSSPIVTEIGSQVQLLTCGDPWVIAYDPVKGTELWRAKCLVGDIAPSPIYANPVRDPTEKVSNGANGLVFAIEPYSKLVAIRPDGRGDVTETHIAWSLEEGAPDICSPVSNGELIFLLATEGFLTCYKVTDGTKLWEKDLQKYFQASPSLVGDRVYLLSEKGVMFIIKAEPEYEELARSELGEDCHASPAFADGRIYIRGLENLYCIGTEIK
;
A
#
# COMPACT_ATOMS: atom_id res chain seq x y z
N MET A 1 -7.79 17.43 73.22
CA MET A 1 -7.30 16.35 74.09
C MET A 1 -6.11 15.81 73.39
N GLU A 2 -4.96 16.40 73.68
CA GLU A 2 -3.99 15.97 74.73
C GLU A 2 -3.38 14.64 74.36
N SER A 3 -2.12 14.42 74.28
CA SER A 3 -0.92 15.17 74.68
C SER A 3 0.26 14.20 74.67
N HIS A 4 1.39 14.76 74.40
CA HIS A 4 2.70 14.60 75.07
C HIS A 4 3.53 13.33 74.81
N THR A 5 4.72 13.59 74.29
CA THR A 5 6.06 13.88 74.89
C THR A 5 6.79 12.60 75.26
N ASP A 6 8.04 12.43 75.18
CA ASP A 6 9.29 13.17 75.22
C ASP A 6 10.49 12.21 75.08
N ASN A 7 11.52 12.48 74.38
CA ASN A 7 12.83 13.00 74.78
C ASN A 7 13.90 12.03 75.34
N LYS A 8 15.10 12.20 74.82
CA LYS A 8 16.47 12.19 75.42
C LYS A 8 17.39 11.06 74.91
N GLN A 9 18.38 11.46 74.27
CA GLN A 9 19.75 11.96 74.56
C GLN A 9 20.88 10.98 74.23
N ASP A 10 21.79 11.53 73.47
CA ASP A 10 23.18 11.28 73.07
C ASP A 10 24.15 10.92 74.24
N PRO A 11 25.34 10.35 74.04
CA PRO A 11 26.47 11.02 73.45
C PRO A 11 27.53 10.14 72.69
N ARG A 12 28.30 10.86 71.87
CA ARG A 12 29.50 10.50 71.10
C ARG A 12 30.71 10.03 71.89
N PRO A 13 31.85 9.51 71.25
CA PRO A 13 32.76 10.33 70.48
C PRO A 13 33.56 9.69 69.29
N LYS A 14 33.85 10.56 68.28
CA LYS A 14 35.05 10.80 67.44
C LYS A 14 36.00 9.66 67.00
N THR A 15 36.21 9.52 65.68
CA THR A 15 37.46 10.02 65.03
C THR A 15 37.46 9.83 63.50
N GLN A 16 37.81 10.91 62.80
CA GLN A 16 38.67 11.14 61.64
C GLN A 16 38.47 10.47 60.26
N LYS A 17 38.09 11.36 59.32
CA LYS A 17 38.65 11.70 58.00
C LYS A 17 38.83 10.62 56.95
N SER A 18 38.07 10.71 55.83
CA SER A 18 38.60 11.24 54.57
C SER A 18 37.46 11.52 53.55
N GLU A 19 37.51 12.69 52.96
CA GLU A 19 36.62 13.17 51.87
C GLU A 19 36.77 12.33 50.62
N VAL A 20 35.63 11.91 50.02
CA VAL A 20 35.54 11.72 48.55
C VAL A 20 34.20 12.26 48.07
N ARG A 21 34.27 13.31 47.28
CA ARG A 21 33.17 13.98 46.58
C ARG A 21 32.48 13.04 45.59
N ASN A 22 31.19 12.86 45.75
CA ASN A 22 30.31 12.27 44.72
C ASN A 22 30.02 13.29 43.63
N HIS A 23 30.65 13.12 42.46
CA HIS A 23 30.19 13.70 41.19
C HIS A 23 29.38 12.66 40.42
N LYS A 24 28.08 12.91 40.25
CA LYS A 24 27.24 12.22 39.27
C LYS A 24 27.80 12.51 37.89
N SER A 25 28.45 11.57 37.22
CA SER A 25 28.80 11.63 35.82
C SER A 25 27.71 10.94 34.99
N LYS A 26 27.14 11.73 34.09
CA LYS A 26 26.33 11.23 32.98
C LYS A 26 27.21 10.31 32.13
N SER A 27 26.79 9.07 31.93
CA SER A 27 27.44 8.12 31.04
C SER A 27 27.22 8.54 29.59
N VAL A 28 28.20 9.25 29.02
CA VAL A 28 28.38 9.37 27.58
C VAL A 28 29.03 8.07 27.12
N VAL A 29 28.34 7.33 26.25
CA VAL A 29 28.88 6.14 25.60
C VAL A 29 30.03 6.60 24.68
N CYS A 30 31.25 6.52 25.17
CA CYS A 30 32.45 6.67 24.35
C CYS A 30 32.72 5.34 23.64
N PHE A 31 32.47 5.28 22.35
CA PHE A 31 33.05 4.23 21.49
C PHE A 31 34.61 4.32 21.60
N PRO A 32 35.31 3.20 21.86
CA PRO A 32 36.72 3.22 22.04
C PRO A 32 37.42 3.45 20.70
N SER A 33 37.85 4.71 20.46
CA SER A 33 38.62 5.13 19.30
C SER A 33 39.99 4.44 19.17
N SER A 34 40.40 3.62 20.15
CA SER A 34 41.66 2.88 20.15
C SER A 34 41.63 1.59 19.31
N VAL A 35 40.46 1.02 19.04
CA VAL A 35 40.33 -0.23 18.25
C VAL A 35 40.44 0.06 16.75
N PHE A 36 39.88 1.17 16.26
CA PHE A 36 39.98 1.56 14.86
C PHE A 36 41.39 2.00 14.45
N CYS A 37 42.12 2.70 15.33
CA CYS A 37 43.51 3.03 15.09
C CYS A 37 44.44 1.82 15.12
N ARG A 38 44.18 0.79 15.94
CA ARG A 38 45.01 -0.43 16.00
C ARG A 38 44.80 -1.37 14.80
N LEU A 39 43.64 -1.38 14.17
CA LEU A 39 43.38 -2.18 12.97
C LEU A 39 44.09 -1.65 11.71
N PHE A 40 44.38 -0.34 11.65
CA PHE A 40 45.08 0.28 10.52
C PHE A 40 46.57 0.49 10.74
N SER A 41 47.06 0.58 12.01
CA SER A 41 48.48 0.81 12.30
C SER A 41 49.35 -0.45 12.21
N GLY A 42 48.75 -1.64 12.11
CA GLY A 42 49.46 -2.92 11.98
C GLY A 42 49.79 -3.33 10.56
N LEU A 43 49.28 -2.65 9.56
CA LEU A 43 49.36 -3.08 8.17
C LEU A 43 50.40 -2.33 7.31
N TRP A 44 50.89 -1.09 7.70
CA TRP A 44 51.91 -0.38 6.89
C TRP A 44 52.67 0.71 7.69
N PRO A 45 54.02 0.72 7.66
CA PRO A 45 54.85 1.73 8.33
C PRO A 45 55.04 2.95 7.42
N LEU A 46 54.10 3.89 7.43
CA LEU A 46 54.29 5.21 6.81
C LEU A 46 54.71 6.23 7.88
N GLU A 47 55.68 7.11 7.55
CA GLU A 47 56.08 8.19 8.44
C GLU A 47 54.92 9.13 8.77
N SER A 48 54.84 9.59 10.02
CA SER A 48 53.71 10.37 10.56
C SER A 48 53.38 11.67 9.78
N GLY A 49 54.33 12.20 9.02
CA GLY A 49 54.16 13.40 8.19
C GLY A 49 53.31 13.19 6.92
N GLU A 50 53.40 12.02 6.30
CA GLU A 50 52.64 11.71 5.07
C GLU A 50 51.18 11.38 5.39
N TRP A 51 50.92 10.70 6.48
CA TRP A 51 49.58 10.49 6.99
C TRP A 51 48.86 11.81 7.33
N TYR A 52 49.57 12.76 7.91
CA TYR A 52 49.04 14.10 8.17
C TYR A 52 48.65 14.82 6.87
N ARG A 53 49.51 14.82 5.86
CA ARG A 53 49.24 15.45 4.56
C ARG A 53 48.06 14.79 3.85
N SER A 54 47.96 13.47 3.85
CA SER A 54 46.87 12.72 3.23
C SER A 54 45.54 13.02 3.92
N THR A 55 45.49 13.02 5.26
CA THR A 55 44.25 13.32 6.01
C THR A 55 43.79 14.77 5.83
N VAL A 56 44.71 15.73 5.75
CA VAL A 56 44.42 17.14 5.47
C VAL A 56 43.86 17.30 4.03
N THR A 57 44.49 16.65 3.04
CA THR A 57 43.98 16.70 1.66
C THR A 57 42.58 16.12 1.53
N THR A 58 42.30 14.97 2.16
CA THR A 58 40.97 14.36 2.20
C THR A 58 39.95 15.29 2.87
N ALA A 59 40.31 15.94 3.97
CA ALA A 59 39.47 16.90 4.65
C ALA A 59 39.09 18.10 3.76
N ILE A 60 40.08 18.64 3.00
CA ILE A 60 39.85 19.74 2.05
C ILE A 60 38.89 19.30 0.93
N VAL A 61 39.08 18.11 0.36
CA VAL A 61 38.19 17.59 -0.69
C VAL A 61 36.77 17.41 -0.16
N CYS A 62 36.60 16.83 1.03
CA CYS A 62 35.28 16.68 1.65
C CYS A 62 34.62 18.03 1.96
N ALA A 63 35.38 19.02 2.41
CA ALA A 63 34.88 20.36 2.67
C ALA A 63 34.40 21.06 1.39
N VAL A 64 35.18 20.99 0.31
CA VAL A 64 34.82 21.54 -1.01
C VAL A 64 33.56 20.85 -1.56
N PHE A 65 33.49 19.52 -1.47
CA PHE A 65 32.31 18.76 -1.90
C PHE A 65 31.06 19.16 -1.09
N ALA A 66 31.19 19.25 0.24
CA ALA A 66 30.07 19.69 1.09
C ALA A 66 29.58 21.11 0.73
N LEU A 67 30.48 22.05 0.43
CA LEU A 67 30.16 23.40 -0.01
C LEU A 67 29.44 23.42 -1.36
N ILE A 68 29.87 22.59 -2.32
CA ILE A 68 29.19 22.46 -3.62
C ILE A 68 27.76 21.93 -3.43
N VAL A 69 27.58 20.87 -2.64
CA VAL A 69 26.25 20.31 -2.37
C VAL A 69 25.36 21.33 -1.67
N LEU A 70 25.89 22.06 -0.68
CA LEU A 70 25.17 23.13 0.01
C LEU A 70 24.77 24.26 -0.97
N GLY A 71 25.66 24.67 -1.86
CA GLY A 71 25.37 25.65 -2.91
C GLY A 71 24.24 25.22 -3.85
N LEU A 72 24.22 23.92 -4.22
CA LEU A 72 23.14 23.34 -5.02
C LEU A 72 21.81 23.33 -4.26
N PHE A 73 21.81 23.10 -2.95
CA PHE A 73 20.63 23.20 -2.12
C PHE A 73 20.06 24.62 -2.08
N VAL A 74 20.92 25.60 -1.80
CA VAL A 74 20.51 27.00 -1.73
C VAL A 74 19.92 27.46 -3.07
N THR A 75 20.57 27.13 -4.18
CA THR A 75 20.08 27.48 -5.51
C THR A 75 18.77 26.77 -5.85
N SER A 76 18.61 25.50 -5.48
CA SER A 76 17.36 24.74 -5.66
C SER A 76 16.23 25.34 -4.81
N TYR A 77 16.52 25.73 -3.57
CA TYR A 77 15.55 26.34 -2.67
C TYR A 77 15.05 27.71 -3.17
N VAL A 78 15.98 28.58 -3.54
CA VAL A 78 15.65 29.95 -4.05
C VAL A 78 14.87 29.86 -5.36
N ARG A 79 15.33 29.00 -6.29
CA ARG A 79 14.64 28.79 -7.57
C ARG A 79 13.25 28.18 -7.38
N GLY A 80 13.10 27.29 -6.39
CA GLY A 80 11.83 26.68 -6.04
C GLY A 80 10.81 27.71 -5.57
N ARG A 81 11.17 28.61 -4.67
CA ARG A 81 10.27 29.67 -4.20
C ARG A 81 9.79 30.58 -5.32
N ILE A 82 10.69 31.02 -6.20
CA ILE A 82 10.33 31.90 -7.34
C ILE A 82 9.36 31.21 -8.30
N ILE A 83 9.50 29.90 -8.48
CA ILE A 83 8.62 29.11 -9.34
C ILE A 83 7.27 28.89 -8.66
N ASP A 84 7.26 28.53 -7.38
CA ASP A 84 6.04 28.31 -6.60
C ASP A 84 5.16 29.57 -6.61
N ASP A 85 5.72 30.76 -6.34
CA ASP A 85 4.99 32.05 -6.36
C ASP A 85 4.37 32.36 -7.76
N LYS A 86 5.09 32.03 -8.84
CA LYS A 86 4.55 32.21 -10.20
C LYS A 86 3.37 31.29 -10.52
N TRP A 87 3.46 30.05 -10.06
CA TRP A 87 2.42 29.05 -10.32
C TRP A 87 1.18 29.31 -9.49
N GLU A 88 1.34 29.73 -8.24
CA GLU A 88 0.23 30.14 -7.38
C GLU A 88 -0.55 31.31 -7.98
N THR A 89 0.16 32.30 -8.50
CA THR A 89 -0.46 33.44 -9.19
C THR A 89 -1.21 33.00 -10.46
N GLN A 90 -0.64 32.10 -11.26
CA GLN A 90 -1.31 31.59 -12.45
C GLN A 90 -2.54 30.75 -12.10
N PHE A 91 -2.48 29.95 -11.05
CA PHE A 91 -3.57 29.10 -10.58
C PHE A 91 -4.75 29.94 -10.08
N GLU A 92 -4.49 31.00 -9.31
CA GLU A 92 -5.54 31.92 -8.86
C GLU A 92 -6.19 32.70 -10.02
N ASN A 93 -5.43 33.10 -11.00
CA ASN A 93 -5.98 33.77 -12.20
C ASN A 93 -6.92 32.82 -12.98
N LEU A 94 -6.51 31.56 -13.18
CA LEU A 94 -7.36 30.56 -13.87
C LEU A 94 -8.60 30.21 -13.06
N LYS A 95 -8.53 30.17 -11.72
CA LYS A 95 -9.71 29.98 -10.87
C LYS A 95 -10.70 31.14 -10.96
N ILE A 96 -10.21 32.38 -11.05
CA ILE A 96 -11.06 33.55 -11.26
C ILE A 96 -11.76 33.47 -12.60
N GLU A 97 -11.04 33.07 -13.65
CA GLU A 97 -11.59 32.88 -15.00
C GLU A 97 -12.65 31.77 -15.05
N LEU A 98 -12.41 30.66 -14.32
CA LEU A 98 -13.36 29.54 -14.19
C LEU A 98 -14.65 29.95 -13.45
N ARG A 99 -14.55 30.85 -12.45
CA ARG A 99 -15.75 31.39 -11.78
C ARG A 99 -16.62 32.23 -12.70
N GLN A 100 -16.02 32.83 -13.73
CA GLN A 100 -16.76 33.63 -14.75
C GLN A 100 -17.35 32.76 -15.85
N ASN A 101 -16.73 31.61 -16.14
CA ASN A 101 -17.16 30.64 -17.15
C ASN A 101 -17.10 29.19 -16.62
N PRO A 102 -18.08 28.77 -15.79
CA PRO A 102 -18.04 27.48 -15.09
C PRO A 102 -18.06 26.25 -16.01
N ASP A 103 -18.61 26.37 -17.22
CA ASP A 103 -18.80 25.28 -18.17
C ASP A 103 -17.67 25.14 -19.22
N ASP A 104 -16.59 25.94 -19.08
CA ASP A 104 -15.48 25.87 -20.02
C ASP A 104 -14.57 24.66 -19.75
N LYS A 105 -14.81 23.58 -20.49
CA LYS A 105 -14.04 22.33 -20.40
C LYS A 105 -12.55 22.52 -20.74
N GLN A 106 -12.20 23.46 -21.62
CA GLN A 106 -10.79 23.70 -21.97
C GLN A 106 -10.05 24.41 -20.84
N LEU A 107 -10.74 25.27 -20.09
CA LEU A 107 -10.20 25.94 -18.93
C LEU A 107 -9.97 24.99 -17.76
N LEU A 108 -10.90 24.06 -17.54
CA LEU A 108 -10.76 22.96 -16.57
C LEU A 108 -9.54 22.08 -16.87
N GLU A 109 -9.35 21.73 -18.15
CA GLU A 109 -8.21 20.92 -18.57
C GLU A 109 -6.87 21.65 -18.39
N ARG A 110 -6.83 22.98 -18.66
CA ARG A 110 -5.66 23.82 -18.38
C ARG A 110 -5.32 23.88 -16.88
N ILE A 111 -6.32 23.99 -16.02
CA ILE A 111 -6.13 23.97 -14.56
C ILE A 111 -5.57 22.62 -14.11
N ARG A 112 -6.11 21.50 -14.61
CA ARG A 112 -5.61 20.15 -14.32
C ARG A 112 -4.17 19.95 -14.77
N LEU A 113 -3.84 20.37 -15.98
CA LEU A 113 -2.46 20.26 -16.50
C LEU A 113 -1.48 21.10 -15.68
N LEU A 114 -1.88 22.30 -15.27
CA LEU A 114 -1.06 23.19 -14.45
C LEU A 114 -0.84 22.59 -13.05
N ASP A 115 -1.87 22.04 -12.42
CA ASP A 115 -1.79 21.38 -11.10
C ASP A 115 -0.87 20.13 -11.17
N LEU A 116 -1.01 19.32 -12.21
CA LEU A 116 -0.13 18.16 -12.44
C LEU A 116 1.34 18.57 -12.60
N GLN A 117 1.61 19.68 -13.34
CA GLN A 117 2.97 20.19 -13.52
C GLN A 117 3.53 20.73 -12.19
N PHE A 118 2.72 21.42 -11.39
CA PHE A 118 3.10 21.92 -10.08
C PHE A 118 3.46 20.79 -9.12
N ARG A 119 2.62 19.77 -9.00
CA ARG A 119 2.86 18.60 -8.17
C ARG A 119 4.13 17.85 -8.59
N ARG A 120 4.31 17.60 -9.89
CA ARG A 120 5.54 16.98 -10.43
C ARG A 120 6.81 17.76 -10.08
N HIS A 121 6.76 19.10 -10.17
CA HIS A 121 7.90 19.95 -9.84
C HIS A 121 8.22 19.91 -8.35
N ARG A 122 7.19 19.95 -7.49
CA ARG A 122 7.33 19.88 -6.02
C ARG A 122 7.92 18.54 -5.58
N ILE A 123 7.45 17.43 -6.12
CA ILE A 123 7.95 16.08 -5.80
C ILE A 123 9.42 15.91 -6.22
N ARG A 124 9.80 16.32 -7.43
CA ARG A 124 11.20 16.28 -7.88
C ARG A 124 12.13 17.07 -6.96
N ARG A 125 11.67 18.19 -6.42
CA ARG A 125 12.44 19.02 -5.49
C ARG A 125 12.64 18.34 -4.14
N LEU A 126 11.61 17.67 -3.62
CA LEU A 126 11.70 16.91 -2.37
C LEU A 126 12.67 15.73 -2.50
N ASP A 127 12.61 14.99 -3.59
CA ASP A 127 13.52 13.87 -3.86
C ASP A 127 14.99 14.34 -4.01
N PHE A 128 15.21 15.45 -4.72
CA PHE A 128 16.53 16.09 -4.80
C PHE A 128 17.05 16.50 -3.42
N SER A 129 16.23 17.13 -2.58
CA SER A 129 16.59 17.53 -1.23
C SER A 129 16.93 16.32 -0.36
N ARG A 130 16.17 15.24 -0.44
CA ARG A 130 16.39 14.02 0.34
C ARG A 130 17.73 13.33 -0.04
N LYS A 131 17.96 13.11 -1.33
CA LYS A 131 19.19 12.47 -1.84
C LYS A 131 20.44 13.33 -1.55
N GLY A 132 20.35 14.64 -1.77
CA GLY A 132 21.43 15.56 -1.47
C GLY A 132 21.71 15.68 0.03
N GLY A 133 20.70 15.58 0.89
CA GLY A 133 20.85 15.57 2.35
C GLY A 133 21.72 14.42 2.83
N TYR A 134 21.55 13.21 2.29
CA TYR A 134 22.42 12.07 2.61
C TYR A 134 23.87 12.27 2.17
N LEU A 135 24.10 12.86 0.98
CA LEU A 135 25.43 13.17 0.48
C LEU A 135 26.13 14.24 1.34
N LEU A 136 25.41 15.27 1.76
CA LEU A 136 25.91 16.31 2.64
C LEU A 136 26.28 15.74 4.01
N PHE A 137 25.40 14.96 4.61
CA PHE A 137 25.64 14.32 5.90
C PHE A 137 26.86 13.40 5.86
N GLY A 138 26.96 12.52 4.84
CA GLY A 138 28.10 11.64 4.66
C GLY A 138 29.44 12.39 4.52
N SER A 139 29.45 13.47 3.72
CA SER A 139 30.66 14.28 3.53
C SER A 139 31.10 15.01 4.81
N VAL A 140 30.17 15.50 5.62
CA VAL A 140 30.45 16.14 6.93
C VAL A 140 30.99 15.12 7.92
N VAL A 141 30.43 13.92 7.99
CA VAL A 141 30.93 12.85 8.86
C VAL A 141 32.37 12.47 8.50
N ILE A 142 32.69 12.29 7.22
CA ILE A 142 34.03 11.99 6.75
C ILE A 142 34.99 13.16 7.07
N LEU A 143 34.56 14.41 6.87
CA LEU A 143 35.32 15.59 7.22
C LEU A 143 35.69 15.63 8.71
N LEU A 144 34.74 15.35 9.60
CA LEU A 144 34.98 15.34 11.06
C LEU A 144 35.96 14.23 11.47
N ILE A 145 35.83 13.03 10.88
CA ILE A 145 36.75 11.91 11.12
C ILE A 145 38.17 12.28 10.66
N THR A 146 38.31 12.82 9.45
CA THR A 146 39.64 13.18 8.88
C THR A 146 40.29 14.31 9.66
N LEU A 147 39.53 15.32 10.09
CA LEU A 147 40.07 16.39 10.97
C LEU A 147 40.53 15.85 12.33
N LYS A 148 39.77 14.91 12.93
CA LYS A 148 40.18 14.27 14.19
C LYS A 148 41.45 13.44 14.01
N CYS A 149 41.56 12.68 12.93
CA CYS A 149 42.75 11.92 12.59
C CYS A 149 43.97 12.84 12.36
N ALA A 150 43.80 13.93 11.60
CA ALA A 150 44.88 14.92 11.39
C ALA A 150 45.40 15.53 12.71
N GLY A 151 44.48 15.80 13.65
CA GLY A 151 44.84 16.29 15.01
C GLY A 151 45.68 15.30 15.82
N THR A 152 45.47 13.99 15.66
CA THR A 152 46.26 12.96 16.35
C THR A 152 47.67 12.79 15.76
N PHE A 153 47.81 12.96 14.45
CA PHE A 153 49.11 12.86 13.77
C PHE A 153 50.02 14.10 13.96
N LYS A 154 49.46 15.25 14.30
CA LYS A 154 50.21 16.52 14.50
C LYS A 154 51.08 16.54 15.77
N ARG A 155 50.93 15.64 16.73
CA ARG A 155 51.51 15.71 18.08
C ARG A 155 52.80 14.95 18.30
N LYS A 156 53.50 14.45 17.27
CA LYS A 156 54.82 13.76 17.43
C LYS A 156 55.97 14.67 17.01
N ILE A 157 56.80 15.04 17.97
CA ILE A 157 58.08 15.74 17.73
C ILE A 157 59.06 14.73 17.11
N PRO A 158 59.72 15.03 15.97
CA PRO A 158 60.65 14.11 15.35
C PRO A 158 61.95 13.99 16.17
N ALA A 159 62.35 12.74 16.44
CA ALA A 159 63.67 12.45 17.00
C ALA A 159 64.75 12.52 15.88
N PRO A 160 65.94 13.01 16.14
CA PRO A 160 67.05 13.12 15.14
C PRO A 160 67.52 11.73 14.73
N GLN A 161 67.48 11.42 13.43
CA GLN A 161 68.05 10.20 12.84
C GLN A 161 69.20 10.48 11.92
N ALA A 162 70.22 9.58 11.93
CA ALA A 162 71.41 9.62 11.12
C ALA A 162 71.17 9.41 9.62
N LEU A 163 71.94 10.07 8.76
CA LEU A 163 71.85 10.01 7.29
C LEU A 163 72.14 8.60 6.76
N GLY A 164 71.14 7.99 6.13
CA GLY A 164 71.26 6.80 5.29
C GLY A 164 70.39 6.97 4.05
N ASP A 165 70.79 6.35 2.97
CA ASP A 165 70.30 6.47 1.58
C ASP A 165 68.79 6.38 1.44
N LYS A 166 68.10 7.53 1.34
CA LYS A 166 66.64 7.62 1.47
C LYS A 166 65.86 7.99 0.17
N CYS A 167 66.58 8.12 -0.98
CA CYS A 167 65.91 8.61 -2.20
C CYS A 167 64.92 7.58 -2.85
N GLY A 168 65.26 6.30 -2.76
CA GLY A 168 64.42 5.21 -3.32
C GLY A 168 63.14 4.90 -2.50
N GLU A 169 63.26 4.92 -1.16
CA GLU A 169 62.12 4.64 -0.26
C GLU A 169 61.08 5.75 -0.25
N GLN A 170 61.51 7.03 -0.35
CA GLN A 170 60.56 8.16 -0.40
C GLN A 170 59.72 8.17 -1.68
N LEU A 171 60.28 7.72 -2.82
CA LEU A 171 59.54 7.63 -4.08
C LEU A 171 58.49 6.52 -4.02
N HIS A 172 58.81 5.40 -3.37
CA HIS A 172 57.88 4.26 -3.20
C HIS A 172 56.74 4.59 -2.23
N GLN A 173 57.02 5.30 -1.16
CA GLN A 173 56.01 5.76 -0.18
C GLN A 173 55.11 6.84 -0.78
N ALA A 174 55.60 7.75 -1.61
CA ALA A 174 54.80 8.72 -2.34
C ALA A 174 53.88 8.07 -3.37
N MET A 175 54.33 6.99 -4.03
CA MET A 175 53.46 6.18 -4.92
C MET A 175 52.35 5.46 -4.13
N LEU A 176 52.67 4.84 -3.01
CA LEU A 176 51.68 4.14 -2.16
C LEU A 176 50.65 5.11 -1.58
N ALA A 177 51.03 6.32 -1.16
CA ALA A 177 50.08 7.35 -0.71
C ALA A 177 49.16 7.81 -1.83
N ARG A 178 49.66 7.95 -3.07
CA ARG A 178 48.83 8.26 -4.26
C ARG A 178 47.87 7.13 -4.58
N TRP A 179 48.29 5.87 -4.49
CA TRP A 179 47.43 4.71 -4.69
C TRP A 179 46.33 4.58 -3.61
N ALA A 180 46.65 4.90 -2.34
CA ALA A 180 45.66 4.89 -1.25
C ALA A 180 44.59 5.98 -1.44
N VAL A 181 44.96 7.17 -1.92
CA VAL A 181 43.99 8.24 -2.25
C VAL A 181 43.14 7.85 -3.47
N THR A 182 43.76 7.24 -4.50
CA THR A 182 43.03 6.78 -5.69
C THR A 182 42.08 5.64 -5.34
N ALA A 183 42.50 4.70 -4.50
CA ALA A 183 41.64 3.62 -4.01
C ALA A 183 40.45 4.16 -3.18
N GLY A 184 40.69 5.16 -2.32
CA GLY A 184 39.64 5.85 -1.56
C GLY A 184 38.65 6.57 -2.46
N LEU A 185 39.10 7.23 -3.52
CA LEU A 185 38.25 7.88 -4.53
C LEU A 185 37.47 6.86 -5.36
N VAL A 186 38.07 5.72 -5.70
CA VAL A 186 37.42 4.62 -6.40
C VAL A 186 36.33 3.98 -5.50
N VAL A 187 36.61 3.78 -4.21
CA VAL A 187 35.59 3.25 -3.26
C VAL A 187 34.46 4.25 -3.05
N LEU A 188 34.72 5.53 -2.94
CA LEU A 188 33.70 6.57 -2.84
C LEU A 188 32.92 6.74 -4.15
N GLY A 189 33.61 6.68 -5.29
CA GLY A 189 32.99 6.71 -6.62
C GLY A 189 32.13 5.48 -6.90
N SER A 190 32.63 4.28 -6.52
CA SER A 190 31.85 3.03 -6.64
C SER A 190 30.68 3.01 -5.68
N GLY A 191 30.83 3.51 -4.45
CA GLY A 191 29.74 3.66 -3.50
C GLY A 191 28.67 4.64 -4.00
N ALA A 192 29.07 5.77 -4.58
CA ALA A 192 28.15 6.71 -5.21
C ALA A 192 27.51 6.13 -6.49
N LEU A 193 28.26 5.33 -7.26
CA LEU A 193 27.73 4.63 -8.44
C LEU A 193 26.75 3.53 -8.05
N ILE A 194 27.02 2.76 -6.98
CA ILE A 194 26.10 1.73 -6.43
C ILE A 194 24.82 2.38 -5.89
N LEU A 195 24.91 3.56 -5.30
CA LEU A 195 23.73 4.32 -4.85
C LEU A 195 22.98 5.01 -6.01
N ALA A 196 23.66 5.23 -7.14
CA ALA A 196 23.08 5.83 -8.36
C ALA A 196 22.55 4.78 -9.36
N ILE A 197 23.01 3.52 -9.27
CA ILE A 197 22.48 2.41 -10.06
C ILE A 197 21.15 2.00 -9.41
N PRO A 198 20.03 1.96 -10.14
CA PRO A 198 18.81 1.34 -9.66
C PRO A 198 19.13 -0.08 -9.20
N GLN A 199 18.68 -0.47 -8.01
CA GLN A 199 18.99 -1.77 -7.41
C GLN A 199 18.47 -3.00 -8.20
N ASP A 200 18.00 -2.77 -9.42
CA ASP A 200 17.34 -3.77 -10.26
C ASP A 200 18.29 -4.71 -11.02
N THR A 201 19.61 -4.49 -10.99
CA THR A 201 20.58 -5.25 -11.80
C THR A 201 21.41 -6.29 -11.05
N LEU A 202 21.25 -6.42 -9.73
CA LEU A 202 21.95 -7.44 -8.95
C LEU A 202 20.97 -8.53 -8.47
N ARG A 203 20.38 -9.26 -9.41
CA ARG A 203 19.74 -10.54 -9.12
C ARG A 203 20.79 -11.65 -9.09
N TRP A 204 21.14 -12.08 -7.89
CA TRP A 204 21.67 -13.41 -7.69
C TRP A 204 20.48 -14.36 -7.67
N SER A 205 20.36 -15.19 -8.70
CA SER A 205 19.43 -16.31 -8.72
C SER A 205 19.94 -17.37 -7.74
N THR A 206 19.43 -17.35 -6.52
CA THR A 206 19.45 -18.51 -5.66
C THR A 206 18.13 -19.24 -5.87
N GLU A 207 18.16 -20.39 -6.50
CA GLU A 207 17.11 -21.39 -6.37
C GLU A 207 17.00 -21.72 -4.89
N ILE A 208 15.92 -21.25 -4.25
CA ILE A 208 15.60 -21.64 -2.87
C ILE A 208 14.85 -22.94 -2.99
N ASP A 209 15.57 -24.03 -2.67
CA ASP A 209 15.01 -25.34 -2.41
C ASP A 209 14.12 -25.23 -1.14
N PHE A 210 12.83 -25.54 -1.27
CA PHE A 210 11.85 -25.51 -0.17
C PHE A 210 12.01 -26.74 0.74
N GLY A 211 13.22 -27.02 1.18
CA GLY A 211 13.56 -28.04 2.18
C GLY A 211 13.53 -27.48 3.61
N GLY A 212 12.41 -27.00 4.08
CA GLY A 212 12.19 -26.62 5.49
C GLY A 212 11.07 -27.44 6.09
N THR A 213 11.39 -28.30 7.06
CA THR A 213 10.45 -29.06 7.88
C THR A 213 9.56 -28.16 8.74
N GLY A 214 8.60 -27.48 8.10
CA GLY A 214 7.43 -26.90 8.74
C GLY A 214 6.25 -27.82 8.52
N ALA A 215 5.42 -28.03 9.52
CA ALA A 215 4.24 -28.89 9.46
C ALA A 215 3.49 -28.67 8.14
N ALA A 216 3.38 -29.70 7.33
CA ALA A 216 2.76 -29.66 6.02
C ALA A 216 1.35 -29.06 6.15
N ILE A 217 1.09 -27.98 5.40
CA ILE A 217 -0.28 -27.52 5.16
C ILE A 217 -0.95 -28.60 4.35
N THR A 218 -1.78 -29.39 4.98
CA THR A 218 -2.33 -30.60 4.37
C THR A 218 -3.45 -30.32 3.37
N SER A 219 -4.05 -29.10 3.33
CA SER A 219 -4.96 -28.69 2.25
C SER A 219 -5.29 -27.19 2.32
N TYR A 220 -5.39 -26.53 1.17
CA TYR A 220 -6.09 -25.25 1.00
C TYR A 220 -7.59 -25.51 0.90
N PRO A 221 -8.45 -24.49 1.17
CA PRO A 221 -9.87 -24.61 0.91
C PRO A 221 -10.13 -25.00 -0.54
N SER A 222 -11.09 -25.92 -0.75
CA SER A 222 -11.51 -26.28 -2.11
C SER A 222 -12.28 -25.15 -2.76
N THR A 223 -12.46 -25.21 -4.08
CA THR A 223 -13.26 -24.22 -4.82
C THR A 223 -14.71 -24.18 -4.30
N GLU A 224 -15.26 -25.33 -3.91
CA GLU A 224 -16.59 -25.44 -3.33
C GLU A 224 -16.65 -24.71 -1.98
N GLN A 225 -15.70 -24.95 -1.07
CA GLN A 225 -15.64 -24.26 0.21
C GLN A 225 -15.49 -22.72 0.03
N ILE A 226 -14.69 -22.28 -0.94
CA ILE A 226 -14.56 -20.87 -1.27
C ILE A 226 -15.88 -20.30 -1.78
N SER A 227 -16.60 -21.03 -2.63
CA SER A 227 -17.87 -20.58 -3.21
C SER A 227 -19.03 -20.52 -2.20
N GLU A 228 -18.99 -21.37 -1.16
CA GLU A 228 -19.97 -21.39 -0.05
C GLU A 228 -19.72 -20.27 0.99
N ASN A 229 -18.60 -19.53 0.86
CA ASN A 229 -18.21 -18.47 1.76
C ASN A 229 -18.06 -17.13 1.02
N TRP A 230 -17.80 -16.04 1.78
CA TRP A 230 -17.54 -14.71 1.22
C TRP A 230 -16.16 -14.22 1.70
N PRO A 231 -15.03 -14.77 1.14
CA PRO A 231 -13.72 -14.72 1.77
C PRO A 231 -12.96 -13.41 1.59
N CYS A 232 -13.40 -12.51 0.72
CA CYS A 232 -12.72 -11.25 0.39
C CYS A 232 -13.71 -10.20 -0.11
N PHE A 233 -13.22 -9.03 -0.48
CA PHE A 233 -14.01 -7.99 -1.13
C PHE A 233 -14.75 -8.56 -2.35
N ARG A 234 -16.07 -8.39 -2.37
CA ARG A 234 -16.97 -8.91 -3.41
C ARG A 234 -16.96 -10.45 -3.54
N GLY A 235 -16.63 -11.16 -2.45
CA GLY A 235 -16.79 -12.61 -2.35
C GLY A 235 -15.83 -13.45 -3.21
N PRO A 236 -16.25 -14.66 -3.59
CA PRO A 236 -15.39 -15.58 -4.33
C PRO A 236 -14.78 -14.96 -5.59
N GLY A 237 -13.45 -14.96 -5.67
CA GLY A 237 -12.71 -14.37 -6.80
C GLY A 237 -12.83 -12.86 -6.94
N GLY A 238 -13.51 -12.15 -6.03
CA GLY A 238 -13.73 -10.70 -6.14
C GLY A 238 -14.78 -10.28 -7.19
N LEU A 239 -15.62 -11.21 -7.64
CA LEU A 239 -16.53 -11.02 -8.78
C LEU A 239 -17.91 -10.46 -8.41
N GLY A 240 -18.26 -10.42 -7.12
CA GLY A 240 -19.57 -9.99 -6.67
C GLY A 240 -20.69 -11.02 -6.89
N ILE A 241 -20.35 -12.30 -7.02
CA ILE A 241 -21.28 -13.38 -7.35
C ILE A 241 -21.41 -14.33 -6.17
N SER A 242 -22.66 -14.60 -5.74
CA SER A 242 -22.97 -15.56 -4.69
C SER A 242 -23.38 -16.91 -5.28
N ALA A 243 -22.94 -18.00 -4.64
CA ALA A 243 -23.42 -19.34 -4.95
C ALA A 243 -24.84 -19.59 -4.40
N TYR A 244 -25.29 -18.80 -3.42
CA TYR A 244 -26.64 -18.93 -2.83
C TYR A 244 -27.68 -18.24 -3.70
N THR A 245 -28.87 -18.80 -3.76
CA THR A 245 -30.02 -18.26 -4.52
C THR A 245 -31.23 -17.95 -3.63
N ASN A 246 -31.24 -18.47 -2.41
CA ASN A 246 -32.36 -18.37 -1.43
C ASN A 246 -32.18 -17.15 -0.49
N VAL A 247 -31.72 -16.03 -1.00
CA VAL A 247 -31.46 -14.81 -0.24
C VAL A 247 -32.70 -13.95 -0.15
N PRO A 248 -32.98 -13.27 0.99
CA PRO A 248 -34.14 -12.39 1.16
C PRO A 248 -34.24 -11.28 0.12
N VAL A 249 -35.47 -10.94 -0.24
CA VAL A 249 -35.80 -9.83 -1.14
C VAL A 249 -36.57 -8.71 -0.44
N ASP A 250 -37.07 -8.97 0.77
CA ASP A 250 -37.88 -8.01 1.53
C ASP A 250 -37.49 -7.98 3.00
N TRP A 251 -37.26 -6.76 3.51
CA TRP A 251 -36.97 -6.47 4.92
C TRP A 251 -37.21 -4.99 5.21
N ASN A 252 -37.27 -4.64 6.49
CA ASN A 252 -37.39 -3.26 6.94
C ASN A 252 -36.55 -3.03 8.20
N GLY A 253 -35.43 -2.33 8.07
CA GLY A 253 -34.55 -2.04 9.20
C GLY A 253 -35.09 -1.08 10.24
N LYS A 254 -36.17 -0.32 9.91
CA LYS A 254 -36.87 0.56 10.88
C LYS A 254 -37.84 -0.21 11.78
N THR A 255 -38.57 -1.19 11.23
CA THR A 255 -39.47 -2.05 12.01
C THR A 255 -38.78 -3.28 12.58
N GLY A 256 -37.65 -3.69 12.01
CA GLY A 256 -36.91 -4.89 12.36
C GLY A 256 -37.35 -6.13 11.57
N ASP A 257 -38.34 -6.01 10.69
CA ASP A 257 -38.80 -7.14 9.88
C ASP A 257 -37.69 -7.65 8.96
N GLY A 258 -37.44 -8.96 8.97
CA GLY A 258 -36.38 -9.59 8.18
C GLY A 258 -34.95 -9.32 8.70
N ILE A 259 -34.78 -8.55 9.77
CA ILE A 259 -33.50 -8.34 10.44
C ILE A 259 -33.31 -9.40 11.52
N LEU A 260 -32.40 -10.35 11.31
CA LEU A 260 -32.12 -11.38 12.31
C LEU A 260 -31.40 -10.81 13.53
N TRP A 261 -30.44 -9.92 13.27
CA TRP A 261 -29.72 -9.16 14.30
C TRP A 261 -29.08 -7.90 13.73
N LYS A 262 -28.82 -6.95 14.65
CA LYS A 262 -28.10 -5.69 14.41
C LYS A 262 -27.08 -5.51 15.54
N THR A 263 -25.81 -5.28 15.21
CA THR A 263 -24.74 -5.13 16.21
C THR A 263 -23.86 -3.94 15.88
N ARG A 264 -23.55 -3.12 16.87
CA ARG A 264 -22.68 -1.96 16.70
C ARG A 264 -21.24 -2.39 16.37
N VAL A 265 -20.63 -1.74 15.36
CA VAL A 265 -19.22 -1.91 15.03
C VAL A 265 -18.41 -0.92 15.86
N PRO A 266 -17.34 -1.38 16.58
CA PRO A 266 -16.65 -0.54 17.55
C PRO A 266 -15.90 0.67 17.00
N LEU A 267 -15.39 0.61 15.76
CA LEU A 267 -14.65 1.70 15.10
C LEU A 267 -15.18 1.94 13.68
N PRO A 268 -15.06 3.17 13.17
CA PRO A 268 -15.47 3.51 11.81
C PRO A 268 -14.63 2.76 10.76
N GLY A 269 -15.13 2.71 9.53
CA GLY A 269 -14.47 2.17 8.36
C GLY A 269 -15.44 1.70 7.30
N ASN A 270 -14.95 1.56 6.06
CA ASN A 270 -15.73 1.20 4.88
C ASN A 270 -15.46 -0.25 4.40
N SER A 271 -14.71 -1.07 5.19
CA SER A 271 -14.47 -2.47 4.84
C SER A 271 -15.77 -3.25 4.74
N SER A 272 -15.95 -4.01 3.67
CA SER A 272 -17.11 -4.89 3.48
C SER A 272 -17.03 -6.12 4.41
N PRO A 273 -18.17 -6.73 4.79
CA PRO A 273 -18.14 -7.96 5.57
C PRO A 273 -17.49 -9.11 4.80
N VAL A 274 -16.66 -9.87 5.51
CA VAL A 274 -16.06 -11.12 5.03
C VAL A 274 -16.55 -12.24 5.91
N ILE A 275 -17.06 -13.31 5.28
CA ILE A 275 -17.70 -14.43 5.98
C ILE A 275 -16.94 -15.71 5.68
N TRP A 276 -16.71 -16.50 6.73
CA TRP A 276 -16.24 -17.88 6.63
C TRP A 276 -16.89 -18.73 7.71
N ASP A 277 -17.67 -19.70 7.30
CA ASP A 277 -18.50 -20.52 8.18
C ASP A 277 -19.36 -19.66 9.13
N ASP A 278 -19.16 -19.79 10.44
CA ASP A 278 -19.88 -19.06 11.48
C ASP A 278 -19.20 -17.74 11.91
N ARG A 279 -18.24 -17.23 11.15
CA ARG A 279 -17.46 -16.02 11.48
C ARG A 279 -17.67 -14.92 10.46
N ILE A 280 -17.79 -13.68 10.97
CA ILE A 280 -17.78 -12.48 10.15
C ILE A 280 -16.59 -11.62 10.59
N PHE A 281 -15.81 -11.15 9.63
CA PHE A 281 -14.67 -10.31 9.87
C PHE A 281 -14.87 -8.92 9.25
N LEU A 282 -14.48 -7.89 10.02
CA LEU A 282 -14.42 -6.49 9.60
C LEU A 282 -13.13 -5.85 10.08
N SER A 283 -12.69 -4.79 9.42
CA SER A 283 -11.69 -3.87 9.95
C SER A 283 -12.35 -2.54 10.33
N GLY A 284 -11.77 -1.85 11.29
CA GLY A 284 -12.14 -0.49 11.67
C GLY A 284 -10.92 0.25 12.18
N GLY A 285 -10.90 1.57 12.03
CA GLY A 285 -9.75 2.35 12.44
C GLY A 285 -10.03 3.83 12.55
N ASP A 286 -9.26 4.47 13.43
CA ASP A 286 -9.20 5.91 13.60
C ASP A 286 -7.72 6.36 13.72
N GLU A 287 -7.49 7.60 14.07
CA GLU A 287 -6.15 8.16 14.25
C GLU A 287 -5.31 7.40 15.30
N ASN A 288 -5.96 6.74 16.27
CA ASN A 288 -5.32 6.12 17.42
C ASN A 288 -5.24 4.59 17.33
N LYS A 289 -6.22 3.96 16.65
CA LYS A 289 -6.41 2.51 16.66
C LYS A 289 -6.70 1.97 15.28
N LEU A 290 -6.09 0.82 14.98
CA LEU A 290 -6.38 -0.01 13.81
C LEU A 290 -6.77 -1.39 14.33
N GLN A 291 -8.01 -1.83 14.04
CA GLN A 291 -8.57 -3.04 14.65
C GLN A 291 -9.24 -3.96 13.63
N VAL A 292 -9.16 -5.25 13.90
CA VAL A 292 -9.95 -6.30 13.23
C VAL A 292 -10.98 -6.82 14.21
N PHE A 293 -12.21 -6.99 13.74
CA PHE A 293 -13.32 -7.51 14.52
C PHE A 293 -13.75 -8.85 13.98
N CYS A 294 -14.10 -9.77 14.87
CA CYS A 294 -14.76 -11.02 14.52
C CYS A 294 -16.09 -11.10 15.24
N PHE A 295 -17.15 -11.30 14.46
CA PHE A 295 -18.51 -11.50 14.98
C PHE A 295 -18.96 -12.93 14.70
N ASP A 296 -19.82 -13.42 15.53
CA ASP A 296 -20.58 -14.65 15.31
C ASP A 296 -21.67 -14.43 14.25
N ALA A 297 -21.68 -15.20 13.19
CA ALA A 297 -22.58 -14.98 12.06
C ALA A 297 -24.05 -15.28 12.39
N VAL A 298 -24.30 -16.13 13.40
CA VAL A 298 -25.67 -16.53 13.81
C VAL A 298 -26.28 -15.50 14.76
N SER A 299 -25.51 -15.07 15.77
CA SER A 299 -26.01 -14.20 16.84
C SER A 299 -25.62 -12.72 16.72
N GLY A 300 -24.69 -12.38 15.84
CA GLY A 300 -24.14 -11.04 15.72
C GLY A 300 -23.23 -10.63 16.88
N ARG A 301 -22.95 -11.53 17.83
CA ARG A 301 -22.11 -11.21 18.99
C ARG A 301 -20.67 -10.97 18.58
N LEU A 302 -20.06 -9.87 19.04
CA LEU A 302 -18.63 -9.64 18.91
C LEU A 302 -17.87 -10.71 19.73
N LEU A 303 -17.06 -11.51 19.05
CA LEU A 303 -16.30 -12.61 19.64
C LEU A 303 -14.92 -12.14 20.13
N TRP A 304 -14.24 -11.36 19.30
CA TRP A 304 -12.94 -10.79 19.65
C TRP A 304 -12.63 -9.52 18.83
N THR A 305 -11.68 -8.75 19.34
CA THR A 305 -11.08 -7.59 18.70
C THR A 305 -9.57 -7.78 18.68
N GLY A 306 -8.94 -7.58 17.54
CA GLY A 306 -7.48 -7.69 17.36
C GLY A 306 -6.88 -6.34 16.98
N ASP A 307 -5.89 -5.86 17.75
CA ASP A 307 -5.18 -4.63 17.45
C ASP A 307 -4.07 -4.86 16.42
N VAL A 308 -4.00 -4.01 15.41
CA VAL A 308 -2.87 -3.93 14.47
C VAL A 308 -2.02 -2.74 14.87
N LYS A 309 -0.79 -3.01 15.30
CA LYS A 309 0.13 -1.96 15.74
C LYS A 309 0.57 -1.11 14.56
N ARG A 310 0.40 0.20 14.69
CA ARG A 310 0.96 1.16 13.74
C ARG A 310 2.48 1.18 13.84
N ALA A 311 3.15 1.30 12.70
CA ALA A 311 4.55 1.62 12.69
C ALA A 311 4.77 3.00 13.32
N PRO A 312 5.79 3.18 14.20
CA PRO A 312 6.06 4.48 14.78
C PRO A 312 6.43 5.47 13.66
N LEU A 313 5.78 6.64 13.68
CA LEU A 313 6.19 7.76 12.84
C LEU A 313 7.60 8.19 13.24
N LYS A 314 8.42 8.60 12.30
CA LYS A 314 9.70 9.23 12.61
C LYS A 314 9.43 10.59 13.26
N SER A 315 10.34 11.02 14.15
CA SER A 315 10.19 12.24 14.93
C SER A 315 9.93 13.53 14.12
N ASP A 316 10.21 13.50 12.82
CA ASP A 316 10.16 14.64 11.92
C ASP A 316 9.05 14.47 10.85
N GLU A 317 8.23 13.42 10.95
CA GLU A 317 7.10 13.17 10.05
C GLU A 317 5.83 13.81 10.64
N GLU A 318 5.10 14.55 9.81
CA GLU A 318 3.78 15.06 10.17
C GLU A 318 2.80 13.90 10.43
N PRO A 319 1.78 14.08 11.28
CA PRO A 319 0.74 13.08 11.45
C PRO A 319 0.16 12.70 10.09
N PHE A 320 -0.04 11.38 9.87
CA PHE A 320 -0.65 10.89 8.65
C PHE A 320 -2.14 11.25 8.66
N GLU A 321 -2.54 12.08 7.72
CA GLU A 321 -3.93 12.42 7.47
C GLU A 321 -4.42 11.61 6.27
N VAL A 322 -5.64 11.12 6.35
CA VAL A 322 -6.34 10.42 5.27
C VAL A 322 -7.63 11.16 4.96
N MET A 323 -8.05 11.17 3.71
CA MET A 323 -9.33 11.77 3.30
C MET A 323 -10.48 11.15 4.10
N GLU A 324 -11.40 11.99 4.59
CA GLU A 324 -12.52 11.60 5.46
C GLU A 324 -13.41 10.51 4.82
N ASP A 325 -13.69 10.65 3.52
CA ASP A 325 -14.51 9.69 2.75
C ASP A 325 -13.93 8.26 2.74
N THR A 326 -12.60 8.14 2.82
CA THR A 326 -11.91 6.84 2.84
C THR A 326 -11.69 6.33 4.26
N GLY A 327 -11.22 7.20 5.16
CA GLY A 327 -10.86 6.86 6.52
C GLY A 327 -9.71 5.85 6.61
N PHE A 328 -9.45 5.37 7.83
CA PHE A 328 -8.31 4.49 8.09
C PHE A 328 -8.52 3.03 7.70
N ALA A 329 -9.75 2.57 7.52
CA ALA A 329 -10.13 1.17 7.31
C ALA A 329 -11.09 1.00 6.12
N ALA A 330 -10.72 1.56 4.96
CA ALA A 330 -11.42 1.33 3.70
C ALA A 330 -11.17 -0.09 3.13
N PRO A 331 -9.93 -0.65 3.18
CA PRO A 331 -9.68 -1.98 2.64
C PRO A 331 -10.49 -3.06 3.34
N THR A 332 -11.10 -3.93 2.56
CA THR A 332 -11.76 -5.13 3.07
C THR A 332 -10.71 -6.17 3.43
N VAL A 333 -10.93 -6.85 4.55
CA VAL A 333 -10.10 -7.96 5.01
C VAL A 333 -10.21 -9.16 4.07
N VAL A 334 -9.29 -10.13 4.17
CA VAL A 334 -9.36 -11.37 3.42
C VAL A 334 -9.08 -12.55 4.34
N THR A 335 -9.68 -13.71 4.04
CA THR A 335 -9.44 -14.95 4.82
C THR A 335 -9.04 -16.13 3.94
N ASP A 336 -8.20 -17.00 4.48
CA ASP A 336 -7.82 -18.31 3.91
C ASP A 336 -8.61 -19.47 4.53
N GLY A 337 -9.69 -19.17 5.27
CA GLY A 337 -10.49 -20.14 6.01
C GLY A 337 -9.88 -20.58 7.35
N ARG A 338 -8.73 -20.03 7.74
CA ARG A 338 -8.04 -20.31 9.01
C ARG A 338 -7.52 -19.07 9.70
N ARG A 339 -7.20 -18.05 8.92
CA ARG A 339 -6.67 -16.75 9.34
C ARG A 339 -7.38 -15.63 8.61
N VAL A 340 -7.39 -14.49 9.22
CA VAL A 340 -7.85 -13.24 8.62
C VAL A 340 -6.70 -12.26 8.53
N TYR A 341 -6.65 -11.54 7.43
CA TYR A 341 -5.62 -10.57 7.09
C TYR A 341 -6.27 -9.21 6.84
N ALA A 342 -5.76 -8.18 7.47
CA ALA A 342 -6.26 -6.82 7.34
C ALA A 342 -5.12 -5.85 7.07
N ILE A 343 -5.30 -4.94 6.12
CA ILE A 343 -4.40 -3.83 5.84
C ILE A 343 -5.17 -2.52 6.04
N PHE A 344 -4.46 -1.46 6.41
CA PHE A 344 -5.04 -0.17 6.73
C PHE A 344 -4.45 0.94 5.88
N ALA A 345 -5.06 2.11 5.90
CA ALA A 345 -4.64 3.28 5.12
C ALA A 345 -3.15 3.64 5.31
N THR A 346 -2.59 3.35 6.49
CA THR A 346 -1.18 3.56 6.83
C THR A 346 -0.21 2.53 6.25
N GLY A 347 -0.73 1.50 5.54
CA GLY A 347 0.07 0.38 5.04
C GLY A 347 0.46 -0.63 6.12
N ASP A 348 -0.08 -0.51 7.34
CA ASP A 348 0.08 -1.50 8.39
C ASP A 348 -0.85 -2.69 8.13
N ILE A 349 -0.32 -3.90 8.19
CA ILE A 349 -1.04 -5.14 7.92
C ILE A 349 -0.89 -6.10 9.10
N GLY A 350 -1.97 -6.78 9.47
CA GLY A 350 -2.00 -7.77 10.54
C GLY A 350 -2.67 -9.08 10.11
N CYS A 351 -2.21 -10.17 10.71
CA CYS A 351 -2.76 -11.51 10.57
C CYS A 351 -3.20 -12.06 11.92
N PHE A 352 -4.41 -12.57 11.99
CA PHE A 352 -4.99 -13.19 13.19
C PHE A 352 -5.50 -14.59 12.85
N ASP A 353 -5.45 -15.51 13.82
CA ASP A 353 -6.21 -16.74 13.72
C ASP A 353 -7.71 -16.48 14.04
N PHE A 354 -8.57 -17.46 13.81
CA PHE A 354 -10.01 -17.33 14.05
C PHE A 354 -10.39 -17.20 15.54
N ASN A 355 -9.44 -17.40 16.46
CA ASN A 355 -9.60 -17.15 17.89
C ASN A 355 -9.12 -15.75 18.32
N GLY A 356 -8.68 -14.92 17.37
CA GLY A 356 -8.22 -13.55 17.64
C GLY A 356 -6.77 -13.43 18.08
N LYS A 357 -5.99 -14.53 18.04
CA LYS A 357 -4.57 -14.47 18.34
C LYS A 357 -3.84 -13.81 17.17
N ASN A 358 -3.12 -12.71 17.45
CA ASN A 358 -2.22 -12.11 16.47
C ASN A 358 -1.09 -13.09 16.14
N ILE A 359 -0.94 -13.41 14.86
CA ILE A 359 0.10 -14.31 14.34
C ILE A 359 1.32 -13.49 13.94
N TRP A 360 1.10 -12.43 13.17
CA TRP A 360 2.12 -11.46 12.81
C TRP A 360 1.50 -10.10 12.47
N THR A 361 2.32 -9.06 12.60
CA THR A 361 2.01 -7.69 12.16
C THR A 361 3.21 -7.14 11.43
N ARG A 362 2.97 -6.40 10.36
CA ARG A 362 4.00 -5.78 9.53
C ARG A 362 3.53 -4.43 9.01
N SER A 363 4.47 -3.51 8.75
CA SER A 363 4.21 -2.29 8.00
C SER A 363 4.88 -2.36 6.63
N LEU A 364 4.15 -1.94 5.60
CA LEU A 364 4.65 -1.74 4.24
C LEU A 364 5.13 -0.29 4.02
N GLY A 365 4.95 0.55 5.03
CA GLY A 365 5.16 2.00 5.00
C GLY A 365 3.89 2.76 4.62
N ILE A 366 3.85 4.05 4.90
CA ILE A 366 2.73 4.91 4.50
C ILE A 366 2.81 5.13 2.99
N PRO A 367 1.72 4.86 2.24
CA PRO A 367 1.73 5.08 0.80
C PRO A 367 1.73 6.58 0.47
N ASP A 368 2.37 6.95 -0.62
CA ASP A 368 2.31 8.29 -1.20
C ASP A 368 0.96 8.49 -1.93
N SER A 369 -0.10 8.66 -1.14
CA SER A 369 -1.48 8.76 -1.60
C SER A 369 -2.31 9.57 -0.61
N ALA A 370 -3.13 10.51 -1.10
CA ALA A 370 -4.03 11.31 -0.26
C ALA A 370 -5.13 10.47 0.41
N TYR A 371 -5.54 9.38 -0.24
CA TYR A 371 -6.53 8.43 0.30
C TYR A 371 -5.90 7.33 1.15
N GLY A 372 -4.57 7.37 1.36
CA GLY A 372 -3.85 6.26 1.97
C GLY A 372 -3.93 4.98 1.13
N TYR A 373 -3.69 3.85 1.76
CA TYR A 373 -3.92 2.55 1.13
C TYR A 373 -5.42 2.21 1.20
N ALA A 374 -6.10 2.08 0.06
CA ALA A 374 -7.54 1.86 -0.01
C ALA A 374 -7.96 0.62 -0.80
N SER A 375 -7.06 0.00 -1.58
CA SER A 375 -7.33 -1.25 -2.28
C SER A 375 -7.53 -2.43 -1.32
N SER A 376 -8.47 -3.30 -1.59
CA SER A 376 -8.66 -4.52 -0.80
C SER A 376 -7.61 -5.58 -1.16
N LEU A 377 -7.34 -6.49 -0.21
CA LEU A 377 -6.41 -7.59 -0.42
C LEU A 377 -7.03 -8.67 -1.31
N ALA A 378 -6.20 -9.31 -2.13
CA ALA A 378 -6.56 -10.58 -2.77
C ALA A 378 -5.76 -11.75 -2.15
N ILE A 379 -6.26 -12.96 -2.32
CA ILE A 379 -5.61 -14.16 -1.79
C ILE A 379 -5.54 -15.26 -2.86
N TYR A 380 -4.41 -15.94 -2.90
CA TYR A 380 -4.27 -17.16 -3.68
C TYR A 380 -3.49 -18.21 -2.89
N ARG A 381 -4.15 -19.26 -2.46
CA ARG A 381 -3.59 -20.28 -1.54
C ARG A 381 -3.10 -19.63 -0.24
N ASN A 382 -1.78 -19.67 0.05
CA ASN A 382 -1.16 -19.01 1.20
C ASN A 382 -0.58 -17.64 0.89
N LEU A 383 -0.79 -17.11 -0.31
CA LEU A 383 -0.23 -15.83 -0.73
C LEU A 383 -1.25 -14.72 -0.55
N ILE A 384 -0.88 -13.71 0.23
CA ILE A 384 -1.62 -12.46 0.36
C ILE A 384 -1.09 -11.51 -0.69
N LEU A 385 -1.93 -11.12 -1.64
CA LEU A 385 -1.60 -10.34 -2.81
C LEU A 385 -2.04 -8.89 -2.60
N ILE A 386 -1.10 -7.96 -2.71
CA ILE A 386 -1.26 -6.57 -2.34
C ILE A 386 -0.87 -5.69 -3.53
N GLN A 387 -1.85 -4.99 -4.09
CA GLN A 387 -1.61 -3.95 -5.10
C GLN A 387 -1.26 -2.66 -4.37
N TYR A 388 0.04 -2.33 -4.29
CA TYR A 388 0.53 -1.17 -3.54
C TYR A 388 0.92 -0.05 -4.50
N ASP A 389 -0.09 0.57 -5.11
CA ASP A 389 0.07 1.66 -6.08
C ASP A 389 0.14 3.00 -5.36
N GLN A 390 1.09 3.87 -5.74
CA GLN A 390 1.37 5.10 -5.03
C GLN A 390 2.20 6.10 -5.85
N GLY A 391 2.05 7.38 -5.56
CA GLY A 391 2.80 8.45 -6.22
C GLY A 391 2.31 8.76 -7.62
N GLY A 392 3.05 9.61 -8.34
CA GLY A 392 2.78 9.97 -9.72
C GLY A 392 3.39 8.99 -10.73
N PRO A 393 3.06 9.14 -12.02
CA PRO A 393 3.53 8.24 -13.09
C PRO A 393 5.05 8.14 -13.21
N GLU A 394 5.76 9.23 -12.89
CA GLU A 394 7.22 9.31 -12.97
C GLU A 394 7.95 8.77 -11.73
N ASP A 395 7.23 8.57 -10.63
CA ASP A 395 7.83 8.19 -9.34
C ASP A 395 8.25 6.73 -9.30
N LYS A 396 7.59 5.87 -10.10
CA LYS A 396 7.88 4.43 -10.20
C LYS A 396 7.91 3.73 -8.83
N LYS A 397 7.04 4.16 -7.91
CA LYS A 397 6.94 3.64 -6.55
C LYS A 397 5.99 2.48 -6.43
N SER A 398 5.05 2.36 -7.37
CA SER A 398 4.00 1.35 -7.37
C SER A 398 4.56 -0.05 -7.51
N LYS A 399 3.97 -0.98 -6.79
CA LYS A 399 4.41 -2.37 -6.74
C LYS A 399 3.28 -3.34 -6.41
N LEU A 400 3.42 -4.55 -6.86
CA LEU A 400 2.61 -5.69 -6.48
C LEU A 400 3.44 -6.56 -5.53
N ILE A 401 2.87 -6.95 -4.39
CA ILE A 401 3.58 -7.68 -3.34
C ILE A 401 2.81 -8.95 -3.02
N ALA A 402 3.51 -10.08 -2.90
CA ALA A 402 2.96 -11.26 -2.28
C ALA A 402 3.63 -11.51 -0.93
N LEU A 403 2.81 -11.67 0.10
CA LEU A 403 3.27 -12.11 1.41
C LEU A 403 2.87 -13.55 1.64
N ASP A 404 3.75 -14.30 2.30
CA ASP A 404 3.40 -15.59 2.86
C ASP A 404 2.44 -15.42 4.04
N GLY A 405 1.25 -16.00 3.95
CA GLY A 405 0.20 -15.85 4.95
C GLY A 405 0.56 -16.39 6.33
N PHE A 406 1.52 -17.34 6.45
CA PHE A 406 1.95 -17.86 7.74
C PHE A 406 2.92 -16.95 8.48
N SER A 407 3.88 -16.40 7.74
CA SER A 407 5.01 -15.66 8.31
C SER A 407 4.93 -14.15 8.10
N GLY A 408 4.10 -13.67 7.17
CA GLY A 408 4.06 -12.28 6.76
C GLY A 408 5.30 -11.84 5.97
N GLN A 409 6.20 -12.77 5.60
CA GLN A 409 7.39 -12.45 4.81
C GLN A 409 7.05 -12.25 3.34
N THR A 410 7.81 -11.38 2.67
CA THR A 410 7.65 -11.18 1.22
C THR A 410 8.15 -12.41 0.47
N VAL A 411 7.27 -13.01 -0.33
CA VAL A 411 7.60 -14.11 -1.24
C VAL A 411 8.15 -13.55 -2.55
N TRP A 412 7.46 -12.55 -3.11
CA TRP A 412 7.91 -11.81 -4.28
C TRP A 412 7.37 -10.37 -4.26
N GLU A 413 8.06 -9.49 -4.96
CA GLU A 413 7.67 -8.11 -5.20
C GLU A 413 7.92 -7.78 -6.68
N THR A 414 6.94 -7.20 -7.36
CA THR A 414 7.03 -6.79 -8.76
C THR A 414 6.68 -5.32 -8.89
N LYS A 415 7.55 -4.53 -9.52
CA LYS A 415 7.29 -3.13 -9.81
C LYS A 415 6.18 -2.99 -10.84
N ARG A 416 5.33 -2.01 -10.64
CA ARG A 416 4.23 -1.68 -11.55
C ARG A 416 4.48 -0.34 -12.23
N PRO A 417 4.25 -0.22 -13.55
CA PRO A 417 4.44 1.03 -14.29
C PRO A 417 3.18 1.91 -14.23
N VAL A 418 2.62 2.11 -13.04
CA VAL A 418 1.37 2.85 -12.81
C VAL A 418 1.54 3.85 -11.67
N PRO A 419 0.81 4.98 -11.67
CA PRO A 419 0.70 5.88 -10.53
C PRO A 419 -0.19 5.30 -9.42
N ASN A 420 -0.67 6.17 -8.52
CA ASN A 420 -1.75 5.85 -7.60
C ASN A 420 -2.92 5.18 -8.31
N SER A 421 -3.44 4.11 -7.70
CA SER A 421 -4.74 3.53 -8.04
C SER A 421 -5.37 2.94 -6.78
N TRP A 422 -6.68 2.83 -6.76
CA TRP A 422 -7.45 2.31 -5.62
C TRP A 422 -8.24 1.05 -5.98
N SER A 423 -8.09 0.60 -7.21
CA SER A 423 -8.68 -0.64 -7.72
C SER A 423 -8.19 -1.85 -6.90
N SER A 424 -9.11 -2.70 -6.49
CA SER A 424 -8.75 -3.95 -5.81
C SER A 424 -8.42 -5.04 -6.83
N PRO A 425 -7.30 -5.76 -6.65
CA PRO A 425 -6.94 -6.86 -7.53
C PRO A 425 -7.89 -8.05 -7.36
N ILE A 426 -8.09 -8.81 -8.43
CA ILE A 426 -8.86 -10.05 -8.39
C ILE A 426 -8.02 -11.25 -8.85
N VAL A 427 -8.31 -12.43 -8.30
CA VAL A 427 -7.70 -13.69 -8.73
C VAL A 427 -8.76 -14.58 -9.32
N THR A 428 -8.57 -14.97 -10.57
CA THR A 428 -9.56 -15.79 -11.29
C THR A 428 -8.88 -16.81 -12.19
N GLU A 429 -9.56 -17.93 -12.42
CA GLU A 429 -9.12 -18.95 -13.36
C GLU A 429 -9.63 -18.61 -14.76
N ILE A 430 -8.73 -18.53 -15.71
CA ILE A 430 -9.00 -18.21 -17.12
C ILE A 430 -8.45 -19.34 -17.97
N GLY A 431 -9.34 -20.16 -18.50
CA GLY A 431 -8.97 -21.41 -19.16
C GLY A 431 -8.33 -22.36 -18.14
N SER A 432 -7.08 -22.73 -18.33
CA SER A 432 -6.30 -23.59 -17.39
C SER A 432 -5.28 -22.80 -16.55
N GLN A 433 -5.30 -21.47 -16.64
CA GLN A 433 -4.31 -20.62 -15.96
C GLN A 433 -4.98 -19.69 -14.96
N VAL A 434 -4.50 -19.67 -13.71
CA VAL A 434 -4.90 -18.68 -12.73
C VAL A 434 -4.17 -17.38 -13.01
N GLN A 435 -4.89 -16.29 -13.05
CA GLN A 435 -4.39 -14.94 -13.31
C GLN A 435 -4.79 -13.99 -12.17
N LEU A 436 -3.86 -13.13 -11.79
CA LEU A 436 -4.08 -11.99 -10.91
C LEU A 436 -4.26 -10.76 -11.80
N LEU A 437 -5.47 -10.21 -11.82
CA LEU A 437 -5.83 -9.04 -12.64
C LEU A 437 -5.77 -7.78 -11.81
N THR A 438 -5.19 -6.72 -12.37
CA THR A 438 -4.99 -5.43 -11.71
C THR A 438 -5.26 -4.28 -12.67
N CYS A 439 -5.81 -3.18 -12.18
CA CYS A 439 -6.02 -1.94 -12.94
C CYS A 439 -5.20 -0.80 -12.34
N GLY A 440 -4.77 0.13 -13.19
CA GLY A 440 -4.08 1.38 -12.84
C GLY A 440 -3.68 2.12 -14.12
N ASP A 441 -3.77 3.45 -14.15
CA ASP A 441 -3.41 4.27 -15.32
C ASP A 441 -1.96 3.97 -15.79
N PRO A 442 -1.71 3.65 -17.09
CA PRO A 442 -2.68 3.50 -18.16
C PRO A 442 -3.07 2.03 -18.45
N TRP A 443 -2.83 1.09 -17.52
CA TRP A 443 -2.76 -0.34 -17.80
C TRP A 443 -3.81 -1.18 -17.06
N VAL A 444 -4.37 -2.14 -17.77
CA VAL A 444 -4.85 -3.40 -17.19
C VAL A 444 -3.72 -4.42 -17.31
N ILE A 445 -3.33 -5.06 -16.20
CA ILE A 445 -2.19 -6.00 -16.22
C ILE A 445 -2.59 -7.30 -15.53
N ALA A 446 -2.30 -8.42 -16.19
CA ALA A 446 -2.41 -9.75 -15.61
C ALA A 446 -1.04 -10.28 -15.18
N TYR A 447 -1.01 -10.92 -14.02
CA TYR A 447 0.18 -11.54 -13.47
C TYR A 447 -0.06 -13.01 -13.10
N ASP A 448 1.01 -13.80 -13.09
CA ASP A 448 1.04 -15.10 -12.42
C ASP A 448 1.02 -14.86 -10.90
N PRO A 449 -0.01 -15.31 -10.16
CA PRO A 449 -0.11 -15.02 -8.72
C PRO A 449 0.96 -15.70 -7.87
N VAL A 450 1.60 -16.77 -8.36
CA VAL A 450 2.64 -17.51 -7.65
C VAL A 450 4.01 -16.87 -7.82
N LYS A 451 4.31 -16.36 -9.02
CA LYS A 451 5.62 -15.84 -9.39
C LYS A 451 5.70 -14.32 -9.42
N GLY A 452 4.56 -13.63 -9.49
CA GLY A 452 4.50 -12.18 -9.70
C GLY A 452 4.96 -11.74 -11.09
N THR A 453 5.15 -12.68 -12.03
CA THR A 453 5.55 -12.36 -13.40
C THR A 453 4.35 -11.90 -14.21
N GLU A 454 4.55 -10.82 -14.98
CA GLU A 454 3.53 -10.33 -15.89
C GLU A 454 3.23 -11.33 -16.99
N LEU A 455 1.95 -11.54 -17.26
CA LEU A 455 1.45 -12.41 -18.32
C LEU A 455 1.11 -11.60 -19.57
N TRP A 456 0.30 -10.57 -19.41
CA TRP A 456 -0.09 -9.63 -20.45
C TRP A 456 -0.48 -8.27 -19.86
N ARG A 457 -0.47 -7.24 -20.70
CA ARG A 457 -0.99 -5.90 -20.38
C ARG A 457 -1.74 -5.30 -21.56
N ALA A 458 -2.73 -4.46 -21.27
CA ALA A 458 -3.42 -3.63 -22.24
C ALA A 458 -3.44 -2.17 -21.80
N LYS A 459 -3.06 -1.25 -22.70
CA LYS A 459 -3.08 0.19 -22.44
C LYS A 459 -4.43 0.75 -22.82
N CYS A 460 -5.29 0.99 -21.83
CA CYS A 460 -6.68 1.36 -22.10
C CYS A 460 -7.35 2.20 -21.02
N LEU A 461 -6.64 2.62 -19.97
CA LEU A 461 -7.18 3.37 -18.84
C LEU A 461 -6.50 4.72 -18.70
N VAL A 462 -7.22 5.74 -18.19
CA VAL A 462 -6.69 7.06 -17.85
C VAL A 462 -7.32 7.55 -16.55
N GLY A 463 -6.50 8.16 -15.68
CA GLY A 463 -6.95 8.85 -14.46
C GLY A 463 -6.96 7.99 -13.21
N ASP A 464 -7.83 8.35 -12.28
CA ASP A 464 -7.89 7.80 -10.93
C ASP A 464 -8.74 6.51 -10.91
N ILE A 465 -8.09 5.36 -11.04
CA ILE A 465 -8.77 4.08 -11.20
C ILE A 465 -9.17 3.51 -9.85
N ALA A 466 -10.49 3.49 -9.55
CA ALA A 466 -11.08 2.89 -8.37
C ALA A 466 -11.84 1.57 -8.64
N PRO A 467 -12.62 1.42 -9.72
CA PRO A 467 -13.34 0.18 -9.99
C PRO A 467 -12.39 -1.01 -10.19
N SER A 468 -12.73 -2.14 -9.58
CA SER A 468 -11.99 -3.39 -9.75
C SER A 468 -12.30 -4.02 -11.11
N PRO A 469 -11.32 -4.71 -11.74
CA PRO A 469 -11.62 -5.51 -12.92
C PRO A 469 -12.54 -6.66 -12.58
N ILE A 470 -13.26 -7.18 -13.56
CA ILE A 470 -13.99 -8.46 -13.45
C ILE A 470 -13.64 -9.35 -14.65
N TYR A 471 -13.85 -10.63 -14.47
CA TYR A 471 -13.85 -11.61 -15.53
C TYR A 471 -15.25 -12.17 -15.72
N ALA A 472 -15.82 -12.02 -16.91
CA ALA A 472 -17.09 -12.61 -17.27
C ALA A 472 -16.84 -13.77 -18.24
N ASN A 473 -17.24 -14.95 -17.81
CA ASN A 473 -17.20 -16.14 -18.64
C ASN A 473 -18.64 -16.44 -19.08
N PRO A 474 -18.95 -16.42 -20.39
CA PRO A 474 -20.28 -16.78 -20.84
C PRO A 474 -20.67 -18.16 -20.32
N VAL A 475 -21.88 -18.27 -19.76
CA VAL A 475 -22.46 -19.54 -19.35
C VAL A 475 -22.50 -20.45 -20.57
N ARG A 476 -21.77 -21.56 -20.54
CA ARG A 476 -21.72 -22.54 -21.62
C ARG A 476 -22.71 -23.65 -21.35
N ASP A 477 -23.31 -24.12 -22.40
CA ASP A 477 -23.93 -25.43 -22.43
C ASP A 477 -22.84 -26.46 -22.04
N PRO A 478 -23.02 -27.26 -20.97
CA PRO A 478 -22.06 -28.28 -20.53
C PRO A 478 -21.70 -29.29 -21.61
N THR A 479 -22.47 -29.34 -22.70
CA THR A 479 -22.27 -30.26 -23.85
C THR A 479 -21.34 -29.71 -24.93
N GLU A 480 -21.03 -28.38 -24.94
CA GLU A 480 -20.10 -27.80 -25.89
C GLU A 480 -18.64 -28.10 -25.53
N LYS A 481 -17.95 -28.81 -26.42
CA LYS A 481 -16.52 -29.07 -26.29
C LYS A 481 -15.73 -27.75 -26.35
N VAL A 482 -15.01 -27.47 -25.29
CA VAL A 482 -14.07 -26.34 -25.20
C VAL A 482 -13.07 -26.40 -26.36
N SER A 483 -13.20 -25.50 -27.34
CA SER A 483 -12.07 -25.15 -28.21
C SER A 483 -11.04 -24.44 -27.32
N ASN A 484 -9.74 -24.71 -27.51
CA ASN A 484 -8.59 -24.31 -26.67
C ASN A 484 -8.36 -22.78 -26.50
N GLY A 485 -9.40 -21.95 -26.41
CA GLY A 485 -9.31 -20.51 -26.19
C GLY A 485 -10.13 -20.08 -24.98
N ALA A 486 -9.64 -19.14 -24.19
CA ALA A 486 -10.41 -18.48 -23.15
C ALA A 486 -11.57 -17.71 -23.81
N ASN A 487 -12.81 -18.16 -23.62
CA ASN A 487 -13.98 -17.57 -24.25
C ASN A 487 -14.61 -16.42 -23.44
N GLY A 488 -14.01 -16.06 -22.30
CA GLY A 488 -14.48 -14.95 -21.47
C GLY A 488 -13.74 -13.65 -21.76
N LEU A 489 -14.25 -12.57 -21.20
CA LEU A 489 -13.68 -11.23 -21.31
C LEU A 489 -13.34 -10.69 -19.93
N VAL A 490 -12.21 -9.99 -19.84
CA VAL A 490 -11.87 -9.14 -18.71
C VAL A 490 -12.43 -7.75 -18.96
N PHE A 491 -13.15 -7.21 -17.99
CA PHE A 491 -13.69 -5.87 -18.05
C PHE A 491 -12.96 -4.94 -17.12
N ALA A 492 -12.62 -3.77 -17.59
CA ALA A 492 -12.02 -2.69 -16.82
C ALA A 492 -12.72 -1.37 -17.14
N ILE A 493 -12.75 -0.50 -16.14
CA ILE A 493 -13.44 0.78 -16.20
C ILE A 493 -12.42 1.91 -16.08
N GLU A 494 -12.47 2.83 -17.03
CA GLU A 494 -11.91 4.16 -16.91
C GLU A 494 -13.01 5.06 -16.32
N PRO A 495 -12.82 5.58 -15.10
CA PRO A 495 -13.85 6.33 -14.40
C PRO A 495 -14.46 7.46 -15.22
N TYR A 496 -15.78 7.58 -15.20
CA TYR A 496 -16.59 8.56 -15.97
C TYR A 496 -16.48 8.48 -17.50
N SER A 497 -15.61 7.64 -18.06
CA SER A 497 -15.23 7.71 -19.46
C SER A 497 -15.61 6.47 -20.24
N LYS A 498 -15.08 5.30 -19.88
CA LYS A 498 -15.33 4.11 -20.70
C LYS A 498 -15.27 2.78 -19.99
N LEU A 499 -15.96 1.81 -20.56
CA LEU A 499 -15.85 0.38 -20.30
C LEU A 499 -15.00 -0.27 -21.39
N VAL A 500 -14.04 -1.10 -21.02
CA VAL A 500 -13.18 -1.83 -21.95
C VAL A 500 -13.30 -3.33 -21.73
N ALA A 501 -13.50 -4.09 -22.78
CA ALA A 501 -13.53 -5.55 -22.81
C ALA A 501 -12.28 -6.11 -23.46
N ILE A 502 -11.55 -6.99 -22.77
CA ILE A 502 -10.24 -7.50 -23.18
C ILE A 502 -10.28 -9.02 -23.21
N ARG A 503 -9.79 -9.63 -24.30
CA ARG A 503 -9.55 -11.08 -24.35
C ARG A 503 -8.28 -11.41 -23.53
N PRO A 504 -8.37 -12.32 -22.53
CA PRO A 504 -7.28 -12.53 -21.57
C PRO A 504 -6.29 -13.65 -21.96
N ASP A 505 -6.32 -14.12 -23.19
CA ASP A 505 -5.52 -15.24 -23.72
C ASP A 505 -4.20 -14.79 -24.39
N GLY A 506 -3.91 -13.50 -24.37
CA GLY A 506 -2.69 -12.92 -24.96
C GLY A 506 -1.44 -13.08 -24.10
N ARG A 507 -0.32 -12.54 -24.63
CA ARG A 507 0.98 -12.45 -23.93
C ARG A 507 1.67 -11.12 -24.24
N GLY A 508 2.34 -10.54 -23.23
CA GLY A 508 3.02 -9.25 -23.36
C GLY A 508 2.04 -8.09 -23.55
N ASP A 509 2.39 -7.11 -24.37
CA ASP A 509 1.50 -5.98 -24.69
C ASP A 509 0.47 -6.41 -25.73
N VAL A 510 -0.79 -6.42 -25.32
CA VAL A 510 -1.92 -6.87 -26.14
C VAL A 510 -2.86 -5.73 -26.57
N THR A 511 -2.44 -4.49 -26.36
CA THR A 511 -3.25 -3.29 -26.60
C THR A 511 -3.92 -3.29 -27.97
N GLU A 512 -3.15 -3.55 -29.03
CA GLU A 512 -3.64 -3.48 -30.42
C GLU A 512 -4.36 -4.75 -30.88
N THR A 513 -4.31 -5.84 -30.10
CA THR A 513 -4.73 -7.15 -30.59
C THR A 513 -5.86 -7.79 -29.79
N HIS A 514 -6.01 -7.48 -28.50
CA HIS A 514 -6.93 -8.19 -27.62
C HIS A 514 -8.04 -7.32 -27.01
N ILE A 515 -8.08 -6.01 -27.26
CA ILE A 515 -9.27 -5.22 -26.96
C ILE A 515 -10.39 -5.72 -27.89
N ALA A 516 -11.41 -6.35 -27.31
CA ALA A 516 -12.53 -6.91 -28.05
C ALA A 516 -13.48 -5.79 -28.50
N TRP A 517 -13.80 -4.90 -27.56
CA TRP A 517 -14.62 -3.72 -27.77
C TRP A 517 -14.45 -2.74 -26.59
N SER A 518 -14.87 -1.49 -26.79
CA SER A 518 -14.94 -0.46 -25.75
C SER A 518 -16.15 0.44 -25.97
N LEU A 519 -16.67 0.98 -24.85
CA LEU A 519 -17.81 1.91 -24.84
C LEU A 519 -17.43 3.17 -24.09
N GLU A 520 -17.69 4.33 -24.66
CA GLU A 520 -17.37 5.65 -24.10
C GLU A 520 -18.61 6.31 -23.47
N GLU A 521 -19.44 5.53 -22.77
CA GLU A 521 -20.66 6.00 -22.12
C GLU A 521 -20.89 5.30 -20.79
N GLY A 522 -21.46 6.04 -19.80
CA GLY A 522 -22.06 5.48 -18.59
C GLY A 522 -21.12 4.72 -17.65
N ALA A 523 -19.82 4.97 -17.76
CA ALA A 523 -18.83 4.28 -16.92
C ALA A 523 -18.88 4.79 -15.47
N PRO A 524 -19.01 3.89 -14.47
CA PRO A 524 -18.98 4.27 -13.07
C PRO A 524 -17.59 4.77 -12.66
N ASP A 525 -17.56 5.56 -11.61
CA ASP A 525 -16.33 6.13 -11.04
C ASP A 525 -15.75 5.27 -9.90
N ILE A 526 -16.63 4.68 -9.06
CA ILE A 526 -16.23 3.92 -7.86
C ILE A 526 -16.71 2.46 -7.94
N CYS A 527 -17.96 2.24 -8.32
CA CYS A 527 -18.56 0.91 -8.28
C CYS A 527 -17.94 -0.03 -9.32
N SER A 528 -17.54 -1.21 -8.86
CA SER A 528 -17.08 -2.28 -9.76
C SER A 528 -18.27 -2.96 -10.43
N PRO A 529 -18.19 -3.35 -11.72
CA PRO A 529 -19.30 -3.98 -12.43
C PRO A 529 -19.59 -5.39 -11.93
N VAL A 530 -20.75 -5.94 -12.28
CA VAL A 530 -21.11 -7.34 -12.07
C VAL A 530 -21.67 -7.95 -13.34
N SER A 531 -21.44 -9.25 -13.56
CA SER A 531 -21.88 -9.95 -14.77
C SER A 531 -22.40 -11.35 -14.47
N ASN A 532 -23.42 -11.79 -15.18
CA ASN A 532 -23.89 -13.18 -15.19
C ASN A 532 -23.26 -14.01 -16.33
N GLY A 533 -22.27 -13.45 -17.07
CA GLY A 533 -21.64 -14.07 -18.22
C GLY A 533 -22.25 -13.65 -19.57
N GLU A 534 -23.52 -13.33 -19.64
CA GLU A 534 -24.21 -12.84 -20.85
C GLU A 534 -24.40 -11.32 -20.80
N LEU A 535 -24.72 -10.81 -19.63
CA LEU A 535 -25.00 -9.41 -19.35
C LEU A 535 -23.98 -8.85 -18.37
N ILE A 536 -23.65 -7.57 -18.52
CA ILE A 536 -22.86 -6.80 -17.57
C ILE A 536 -23.65 -5.58 -17.11
N PHE A 537 -23.65 -5.35 -15.80
CA PHE A 537 -24.35 -4.26 -15.14
C PHE A 537 -23.35 -3.28 -14.57
N LEU A 538 -23.48 -2.01 -14.96
CA LEU A 538 -22.69 -0.89 -14.48
C LEU A 538 -23.57 0.03 -13.66
N LEU A 539 -23.10 0.42 -12.48
CA LEU A 539 -23.79 1.32 -11.56
C LEU A 539 -22.93 2.54 -11.30
N ALA A 540 -23.34 3.68 -11.83
CA ALA A 540 -22.68 4.96 -11.57
C ALA A 540 -23.05 5.49 -10.18
N THR A 541 -22.15 6.29 -9.55
CA THR A 541 -22.39 6.88 -8.23
C THR A 541 -23.69 7.70 -8.19
N GLU A 542 -24.06 8.39 -9.24
CA GLU A 542 -25.29 9.20 -9.34
C GLU A 542 -26.57 8.34 -9.46
N GLY A 543 -26.43 7.01 -9.63
CA GLY A 543 -27.55 6.08 -9.66
C GLY A 543 -28.01 5.66 -11.04
N PHE A 544 -27.26 5.96 -12.08
CA PHE A 544 -27.52 5.39 -13.39
C PHE A 544 -27.07 3.94 -13.44
N LEU A 545 -28.02 3.04 -13.61
CA LEU A 545 -27.75 1.61 -13.79
C LEU A 545 -27.91 1.27 -15.26
N THR A 546 -26.87 0.75 -15.87
CA THR A 546 -26.87 0.39 -17.29
C THR A 546 -26.55 -1.08 -17.49
N CYS A 547 -27.27 -1.73 -18.42
CA CYS A 547 -27.08 -3.12 -18.80
C CYS A 547 -26.58 -3.22 -20.23
N TYR A 548 -25.51 -3.98 -20.43
CA TYR A 548 -24.94 -4.27 -21.75
C TYR A 548 -24.79 -5.78 -21.99
N LYS A 549 -24.74 -6.19 -23.24
CA LYS A 549 -24.31 -7.53 -23.64
C LYS A 549 -22.81 -7.69 -23.46
N VAL A 550 -22.38 -8.79 -22.87
CA VAL A 550 -20.94 -9.12 -22.68
C VAL A 550 -20.25 -9.30 -24.02
N THR A 551 -20.92 -9.84 -25.03
CA THR A 551 -20.32 -10.25 -26.32
C THR A 551 -19.83 -9.08 -27.17
N ASP A 552 -20.58 -7.98 -27.19
CA ASP A 552 -20.35 -6.89 -28.16
C ASP A 552 -20.58 -5.48 -27.59
N GLY A 553 -20.93 -5.37 -26.30
CA GLY A 553 -21.19 -4.09 -25.64
C GLY A 553 -22.51 -3.44 -26.04
N THR A 554 -23.42 -4.16 -26.71
CA THR A 554 -24.73 -3.60 -27.05
C THR A 554 -25.48 -3.17 -25.78
N LYS A 555 -25.82 -1.87 -25.68
CA LYS A 555 -26.65 -1.32 -24.60
C LYS A 555 -28.07 -1.84 -24.73
N LEU A 556 -28.59 -2.47 -23.69
CA LEU A 556 -29.94 -2.99 -23.65
C LEU A 556 -30.91 -2.00 -23.02
N TRP A 557 -30.55 -1.48 -21.86
CA TRP A 557 -31.33 -0.48 -21.14
C TRP A 557 -30.45 0.33 -20.18
N GLU A 558 -31.00 1.47 -19.75
CA GLU A 558 -30.47 2.32 -18.69
C GLU A 558 -31.60 2.78 -17.81
N LYS A 559 -31.35 2.81 -16.50
CA LYS A 559 -32.33 3.21 -15.50
C LYS A 559 -31.71 4.17 -14.49
N ASP A 560 -32.31 5.34 -14.32
CA ASP A 560 -32.03 6.24 -13.21
C ASP A 560 -32.75 5.75 -11.94
N LEU A 561 -31.99 5.36 -10.91
CA LEU A 561 -32.48 4.91 -9.61
C LEU A 561 -32.71 6.07 -8.63
N GLN A 562 -32.28 7.29 -8.99
CA GLN A 562 -32.45 8.52 -8.21
C GLN A 562 -31.88 8.42 -6.79
N LYS A 563 -30.76 7.74 -6.63
CA LYS A 563 -30.02 7.54 -5.38
C LYS A 563 -28.54 7.56 -5.68
N TYR A 564 -27.73 7.85 -4.67
CA TYR A 564 -26.27 7.75 -4.75
C TYR A 564 -25.79 6.38 -4.28
N PHE A 565 -24.71 5.88 -4.91
CA PHE A 565 -24.15 4.56 -4.65
C PHE A 565 -22.64 4.61 -4.56
N GLN A 566 -22.09 3.97 -3.53
CA GLN A 566 -20.64 3.66 -3.40
C GLN A 566 -20.42 2.15 -3.31
N ALA A 567 -21.42 1.42 -2.84
CA ALA A 567 -21.40 -0.02 -2.79
C ALA A 567 -21.50 -0.64 -4.19
N SER A 568 -20.57 -1.54 -4.52
CA SER A 568 -20.62 -2.27 -5.79
C SER A 568 -21.80 -3.25 -5.83
N PRO A 569 -22.45 -3.43 -7.00
CA PRO A 569 -23.52 -4.39 -7.19
C PRO A 569 -23.06 -5.82 -6.95
N SER A 570 -24.00 -6.68 -6.53
CA SER A 570 -23.78 -8.11 -6.35
C SER A 570 -24.84 -8.93 -7.09
N LEU A 571 -24.42 -10.06 -7.66
CA LEU A 571 -25.28 -11.02 -8.35
C LEU A 571 -25.57 -12.22 -7.46
N VAL A 572 -26.85 -12.54 -7.28
CA VAL A 572 -27.31 -13.64 -6.44
C VAL A 572 -28.37 -14.43 -7.22
N GLY A 573 -27.97 -15.54 -7.80
CA GLY A 573 -28.81 -16.28 -8.74
C GLY A 573 -29.11 -15.45 -9.99
N ASP A 574 -30.43 -15.21 -10.23
CA ASP A 574 -30.95 -14.39 -11.33
C ASP A 574 -31.21 -12.92 -10.95
N ARG A 575 -30.67 -12.45 -9.83
CA ARG A 575 -30.97 -11.12 -9.26
C ARG A 575 -29.71 -10.30 -9.03
N VAL A 576 -29.82 -9.00 -9.33
CA VAL A 576 -28.77 -8.01 -8.98
C VAL A 576 -29.22 -7.19 -7.78
N TYR A 577 -28.40 -7.13 -6.75
CA TYR A 577 -28.61 -6.38 -5.52
C TYR A 577 -27.77 -5.11 -5.55
N LEU A 578 -28.40 -3.94 -5.32
CA LEU A 578 -27.83 -2.61 -5.47
C LEU A 578 -28.09 -1.82 -4.19
N LEU A 579 -27.09 -1.60 -3.36
CA LEU A 579 -27.22 -0.91 -2.08
C LEU A 579 -26.83 0.56 -2.22
N SER A 580 -27.80 1.47 -2.01
CA SER A 580 -27.55 2.91 -2.03
C SER A 580 -26.88 3.40 -0.74
N GLU A 581 -26.24 4.58 -0.79
CA GLU A 581 -25.67 5.25 0.39
C GLU A 581 -26.66 5.45 1.53
N LYS A 582 -27.95 5.64 1.21
CA LYS A 582 -29.02 5.80 2.20
C LYS A 582 -29.60 4.47 2.70
N GLY A 583 -28.90 3.36 2.47
CA GLY A 583 -29.31 2.04 2.92
C GLY A 583 -30.55 1.50 2.23
N VAL A 584 -30.89 1.99 1.05
CA VAL A 584 -31.97 1.43 0.22
C VAL A 584 -31.37 0.39 -0.70
N MET A 585 -31.83 -0.84 -0.58
CA MET A 585 -31.48 -1.95 -1.46
C MET A 585 -32.52 -2.08 -2.59
N PHE A 586 -32.06 -1.95 -3.83
CA PHE A 586 -32.81 -2.28 -5.01
C PHE A 586 -32.50 -3.71 -5.43
N ILE A 587 -33.48 -4.49 -5.77
CA ILE A 587 -33.33 -5.86 -6.24
C ILE A 587 -34.00 -5.96 -7.59
N ILE A 588 -33.21 -6.25 -8.62
CA ILE A 588 -33.67 -6.34 -10.00
C ILE A 588 -33.38 -7.72 -10.58
N LYS A 589 -34.06 -8.11 -11.64
CA LYS A 589 -33.69 -9.29 -12.43
C LYS A 589 -32.42 -9.04 -13.26
N ALA A 590 -31.60 -10.05 -13.37
CA ALA A 590 -30.41 -10.05 -14.24
C ALA A 590 -30.81 -10.49 -15.68
N GLU A 591 -31.73 -9.75 -16.32
CA GLU A 591 -32.30 -10.05 -17.63
C GLU A 591 -32.13 -8.90 -18.64
N PRO A 592 -32.32 -9.17 -19.97
CA PRO A 592 -32.19 -8.16 -21.03
C PRO A 592 -33.19 -7.01 -20.93
N GLU A 593 -34.27 -7.14 -20.16
CA GLU A 593 -35.26 -6.12 -19.88
C GLU A 593 -35.20 -5.73 -18.41
N TYR A 594 -35.38 -4.42 -18.10
CA TYR A 594 -35.37 -3.94 -16.72
C TYR A 594 -36.62 -4.36 -15.99
N GLU A 595 -36.48 -5.13 -14.91
CA GLU A 595 -37.54 -5.47 -13.97
C GLU A 595 -37.07 -5.30 -12.53
N GLU A 596 -37.65 -4.37 -11.77
CA GLU A 596 -37.43 -4.21 -10.34
C GLU A 596 -38.34 -5.17 -9.58
N LEU A 597 -37.74 -6.08 -8.80
CA LEU A 597 -38.47 -7.11 -8.04
C LEU A 597 -38.89 -6.60 -6.65
N ALA A 598 -37.98 -5.87 -6.00
CA ALA A 598 -38.19 -5.40 -4.64
C ALA A 598 -37.33 -4.19 -4.31
N ARG A 599 -37.74 -3.50 -3.25
CA ARG A 599 -37.00 -2.39 -2.67
C ARG A 599 -37.12 -2.44 -1.15
N SER A 600 -36.01 -2.57 -0.44
CA SER A 600 -35.96 -2.72 1.01
C SER A 600 -35.05 -1.66 1.64
N GLU A 601 -35.39 -1.21 2.87
CA GLU A 601 -34.62 -0.16 3.56
C GLU A 601 -33.91 -0.73 4.79
N LEU A 602 -32.64 -0.38 4.97
CA LEU A 602 -31.87 -0.71 6.16
C LEU A 602 -32.10 0.28 7.32
N GLY A 603 -32.41 1.53 6.99
CA GLY A 603 -32.60 2.60 7.97
C GLY A 603 -31.31 3.19 8.52
N GLU A 604 -30.19 2.98 7.84
CA GLU A 604 -28.86 3.50 8.17
C GLU A 604 -28.07 3.73 6.87
N ASP A 605 -27.20 4.73 6.84
CA ASP A 605 -26.35 5.01 5.69
C ASP A 605 -25.26 3.92 5.54
N CYS A 606 -24.91 3.59 4.28
CA CYS A 606 -24.01 2.48 3.95
C CYS A 606 -23.08 2.85 2.79
N HIS A 607 -21.79 2.58 2.94
CA HIS A 607 -20.79 2.72 1.86
C HIS A 607 -20.22 1.36 1.43
N ALA A 608 -20.18 0.40 2.34
CA ALA A 608 -19.61 -0.92 2.12
C ALA A 608 -20.54 -1.80 1.25
N SER A 609 -19.93 -2.59 0.36
CA SER A 609 -20.67 -3.59 -0.43
C SER A 609 -21.20 -4.72 0.46
N PRO A 610 -22.42 -5.23 0.23
CA PRO A 610 -22.99 -6.32 1.00
C PRO A 610 -22.25 -7.64 0.76
N ALA A 611 -22.39 -8.57 1.69
CA ALA A 611 -21.88 -9.94 1.58
C ALA A 611 -23.02 -10.95 1.68
N PHE A 612 -22.88 -12.09 1.02
CA PHE A 612 -23.92 -13.10 0.88
C PHE A 612 -23.38 -14.48 1.23
N ALA A 613 -23.89 -15.08 2.27
CA ALA A 613 -23.54 -16.43 2.69
C ALA A 613 -24.71 -17.09 3.44
N ASP A 614 -24.82 -18.40 3.34
CA ASP A 614 -25.82 -19.22 4.05
C ASP A 614 -27.27 -18.68 3.92
N GLY A 615 -27.65 -18.21 2.72
CA GLY A 615 -28.98 -17.65 2.47
C GLY A 615 -29.29 -16.34 3.20
N ARG A 616 -28.27 -15.64 3.68
CA ARG A 616 -28.35 -14.38 4.43
C ARG A 616 -27.61 -13.27 3.71
N ILE A 617 -27.98 -12.02 4.04
CA ILE A 617 -27.28 -10.81 3.61
C ILE A 617 -26.64 -10.17 4.84
N TYR A 618 -25.37 -9.83 4.73
CA TYR A 618 -24.63 -9.10 5.75
C TYR A 618 -24.27 -7.73 5.21
N ILE A 619 -24.69 -6.68 5.91
CA ILE A 619 -24.49 -5.29 5.50
C ILE A 619 -23.80 -4.53 6.63
N ARG A 620 -22.69 -3.87 6.33
CA ARG A 620 -22.09 -2.89 7.20
C ARG A 620 -22.67 -1.51 6.89
N GLY A 621 -23.41 -0.95 7.85
CA GLY A 621 -23.73 0.47 7.89
C GLY A 621 -22.59 1.29 8.48
N LEU A 622 -22.77 2.60 8.62
CA LEU A 622 -21.74 3.47 9.22
C LEU A 622 -21.47 3.14 10.69
N GLU A 623 -22.54 2.73 11.43
CA GLU A 623 -22.41 2.39 12.86
C GLU A 623 -22.58 0.90 13.16
N ASN A 624 -23.37 0.18 12.38
CA ASN A 624 -23.80 -1.17 12.72
C ASN A 624 -23.54 -2.18 11.61
N LEU A 625 -23.36 -3.44 12.02
CA LEU A 625 -23.41 -4.61 11.16
C LEU A 625 -24.79 -5.25 11.29
N TYR A 626 -25.38 -5.58 10.15
CA TYR A 626 -26.72 -6.19 10.04
C TYR A 626 -26.61 -7.59 9.44
N CYS A 627 -27.44 -8.48 9.92
CA CYS A 627 -27.75 -9.75 9.28
C CYS A 627 -29.22 -9.78 8.90
N ILE A 628 -29.49 -10.01 7.64
CA ILE A 628 -30.84 -10.07 7.06
C ILE A 628 -31.09 -11.50 6.61
N GLY A 629 -32.23 -12.06 6.98
CA GLY A 629 -32.54 -13.45 6.68
C GLY A 629 -33.93 -13.83 7.15
N THR A 630 -34.27 -15.09 6.94
CA THR A 630 -35.46 -15.71 7.53
C THR A 630 -35.04 -16.58 8.71
N GLU A 631 -35.77 -16.50 9.81
CA GLU A 631 -35.57 -17.42 10.92
C GLU A 631 -35.71 -18.87 10.42
N ILE A 632 -34.70 -19.67 10.61
CA ILE A 632 -34.81 -21.12 10.38
C ILE A 632 -35.66 -21.65 11.54
N LYS A 633 -36.94 -21.99 11.24
CA LYS A 633 -37.87 -22.59 12.20
C LYS A 633 -37.50 -24.04 12.54
#